data_118a636c17bd00fbe607d446a4f3ff48
#
_entry.id   118a636c17bd00fbe607d446a4f3ff48
#
_cell.length_a   1.000
_cell.length_b   1.000
_cell.length_c   1.000
_cell.angle_alpha   90.00
_cell.angle_beta   90.00
_cell.angle_gamma   90.00
#
_symmetry.space_group_name_H-M   'P 1'
#
loop_
_entity.id
_entity.type
_entity.pdbx_description
1 polymer ?
#
loop_
_entity_poly.entity_id
_entity_poly.type
_entity_poly.pdbx_seq_one_letter_code
_entity_poly.pdbx_strand_id
1 'polypeptide(L)'
;MTTEFARHDLAKNSSSASEPDRVRVIREGVASYLPDVDPEETSEWLESFDELLKRSGPRRARYLMLRLLERAGEQRVAIPALTSTDYVNTIHTEMEPWFPGDEDVERRFRAFIRWNAAIMVHRAQRPGVGVGGHISTYASSAALYEVGFNHFFRGKSHPGGGDQVFIQGHASPGIYARAFLEGRLSADQLDGFRQEHSHAGGGLPSYPHPRLMPDFWEFPTVSMGLGPLNAIYQARFNHYLHDRGIKDTSDQHVWAFLGDGEMDEPESRGLAHVGALEGLDNLTFVINCNLQRLDGPVRGNGKIIQELESFFRGAGWNVIKVVWGREWDALLHADKDGALVNLMNTTPDGDYQTYKANDGAYVRDHFFGRDPRTKALVEHMTDSEIWNLKRGGHDYRKVYAAYRAAVDYKGQPTVILAKTIKGYSLGAHFQGRNATHQMKKLALEDLKYFRDSMRIPISDAQLDEDPYLPPYYHPGPDAPEIRYLLDRRRTLGGFVPERRTKTKALKLPGRDTYAALKKGSGNQEVATTMAIVRTFKEVLRDTGKDGIGHRIVPIIPDEARTFGMDSWFPSLKIYNRLGQLYTAVDADLMLAYKESEIGQILHEGINEAGSVGSFIAAGTSYATHNEPMIPIYIFYSMFGFQRTGDGLWAAADQMARGFLLGATAGRTTLTGEGLQHADGHSLLLAATNPAVVSYDPAFAFEIAYIVESGLARMFGENPENIYFYIIVYNEPYVQPPEPDNFDPEGVLRGIYRYRTATERRASKAQILASGVAMPAALKAAEMLAAEWDVAADVWSVTSWGELNRDGIEVEKQKLRHPDRPAGVPYLAQALAGATGPVIAVSDWMRGVPEQIRPWVPGTYVTLGTDGFGFSDTRPAARRYFNTDAESQVVAVLEALARDGEIDPSVPVAAARQYKIDDVLAAPEQTSDPGVA
;
A
#
# COMPACT_ATOMS: atom_id res chain seq x y z
N MET A 1 31.60 27.41 24.06
CA MET A 1 30.69 27.72 25.18
C MET A 1 30.06 26.37 25.55
N THR A 2 30.63 25.79 26.59
CA THR A 2 30.27 24.54 27.18
C THR A 2 29.22 24.77 28.27
N THR A 3 28.07 24.16 28.16
CA THR A 3 27.07 24.10 29.23
C THR A 3 27.02 22.70 29.80
N GLU A 4 27.54 22.56 31.00
CA GLU A 4 27.41 21.43 31.88
C GLU A 4 25.93 21.19 32.23
N PHE A 5 25.46 19.95 31.99
CA PHE A 5 24.23 19.47 32.63
C PHE A 5 24.58 18.80 33.94
N ALA A 6 24.13 19.43 35.02
CA ALA A 6 24.25 18.97 36.36
C ALA A 6 23.60 17.59 36.56
N ARG A 7 24.38 16.60 37.05
CA ARG A 7 23.90 15.36 37.62
C ARG A 7 23.21 15.68 38.96
N HIS A 8 21.92 15.43 39.06
CA HIS A 8 21.25 15.35 40.35
C HIS A 8 21.47 13.92 40.94
N ASP A 9 22.33 13.84 41.91
CA ASP A 9 22.39 12.73 42.83
C ASP A 9 21.10 12.69 43.67
N LEU A 10 20.25 11.68 43.42
CA LEU A 10 19.14 11.35 44.30
C LEU A 10 19.72 10.53 45.46
N ALA A 11 20.07 11.24 46.55
CA ALA A 11 20.42 10.66 47.81
C ALA A 11 19.25 9.81 48.36
N LYS A 12 19.60 8.60 48.80
CA LYS A 12 18.76 7.71 49.59
C LYS A 12 18.26 8.43 50.85
N ASN A 13 17.00 8.74 50.90
CA ASN A 13 16.28 8.96 52.15
C ASN A 13 15.30 7.82 52.37
N SER A 14 15.72 6.85 53.17
CA SER A 14 14.86 5.85 53.75
C SER A 14 13.94 6.47 54.81
N SER A 15 12.77 6.88 54.44
CA SER A 15 11.67 7.02 55.37
C SER A 15 10.57 6.04 54.93
N SER A 16 10.29 5.03 55.74
CA SER A 16 9.20 4.06 55.61
C SER A 16 7.87 4.74 55.83
N ALA A 17 7.42 5.52 54.88
CA ALA A 17 6.03 5.77 54.66
C ALA A 17 5.56 4.74 53.63
N SER A 18 4.63 3.87 53.96
CA SER A 18 3.97 2.94 53.03
C SER A 18 3.52 3.74 51.83
N GLU A 19 4.07 3.43 50.64
CA GLU A 19 3.51 4.03 49.38
C GLU A 19 2.02 3.68 49.36
N PRO A 20 1.13 4.63 49.02
CA PRO A 20 -0.29 4.35 48.89
C PRO A 20 -0.45 3.22 47.86
N ASP A 21 -1.29 2.26 48.19
CA ASP A 21 -1.54 1.08 47.36
C ASP A 21 -2.06 1.57 45.98
N ARG A 22 -1.23 1.46 44.95
CA ARG A 22 -1.53 1.95 43.63
C ARG A 22 -2.06 0.80 42.79
N VAL A 23 -3.37 0.76 42.63
CA VAL A 23 -3.98 -0.22 41.73
C VAL A 23 -3.56 0.06 40.29
N ARG A 24 -2.85 -0.90 39.70
CA ARG A 24 -2.49 -0.87 38.29
C ARG A 24 -3.67 -1.37 37.45
N VAL A 25 -4.28 -0.49 36.70
CA VAL A 25 -5.39 -0.82 35.80
C VAL A 25 -4.89 -0.72 34.36
N ILE A 26 -5.01 -1.81 33.60
CA ILE A 26 -4.74 -1.80 32.15
C ILE A 26 -6.09 -1.78 31.44
N ARG A 27 -6.39 -0.67 30.77
CA ARG A 27 -7.61 -0.46 30.00
C ARG A 27 -7.23 -0.23 28.55
N GLU A 28 -7.91 -0.89 27.62
CA GLU A 28 -7.70 -0.69 26.17
C GLU A 28 -6.21 -0.77 25.77
N GLY A 29 -5.44 -1.64 26.44
CA GLY A 29 -4.01 -1.77 26.22
C GLY A 29 -3.12 -0.73 26.94
N VAL A 30 -3.70 0.30 27.55
CA VAL A 30 -2.96 1.36 28.23
C VAL A 30 -2.97 1.15 29.74
N ALA A 31 -1.77 1.18 30.36
CA ALA A 31 -1.66 1.17 31.82
C ALA A 31 -1.91 2.55 32.40
N SER A 32 -2.80 2.65 33.37
CA SER A 32 -2.97 3.83 34.19
C SER A 32 -2.79 3.47 35.67
N TYR A 33 -2.25 4.38 36.44
CA TYR A 33 -2.12 4.26 37.89
C TYR A 33 -3.12 5.21 38.54
N LEU A 34 -4.18 4.64 39.13
CA LEU A 34 -5.13 5.40 39.91
C LEU A 34 -4.76 5.21 41.38
N PRO A 35 -4.35 6.27 42.08
CA PRO A 35 -4.09 6.17 43.52
C PRO A 35 -5.43 5.91 44.23
N ASP A 36 -5.46 4.93 45.13
CA ASP A 36 -6.57 4.76 46.03
C ASP A 36 -6.46 5.81 47.14
N VAL A 37 -7.42 6.71 47.17
CA VAL A 37 -7.43 7.82 48.15
C VAL A 37 -8.15 7.46 49.45
N ASP A 38 -8.92 6.36 49.45
CA ASP A 38 -9.64 5.83 50.62
C ASP A 38 -9.70 4.29 50.49
N PRO A 39 -8.66 3.58 50.94
CA PRO A 39 -8.60 2.11 50.89
C PRO A 39 -9.68 1.42 51.76
N GLU A 40 -10.16 2.05 52.84
CA GLU A 40 -11.22 1.49 53.69
C GLU A 40 -12.55 1.50 52.91
N GLU A 41 -12.93 2.61 52.32
CA GLU A 41 -14.14 2.69 51.46
C GLU A 41 -14.06 1.72 50.30
N THR A 42 -12.91 1.62 49.64
CA THR A 42 -12.70 0.67 48.52
C THR A 42 -12.93 -0.77 48.98
N SER A 43 -12.41 -1.16 50.17
CA SER A 43 -12.61 -2.50 50.70
C SER A 43 -14.09 -2.80 51.01
N GLU A 44 -14.79 -1.85 51.59
CA GLU A 44 -16.27 -1.99 51.86
C GLU A 44 -17.05 -2.22 50.59
N TRP A 45 -16.77 -1.50 49.51
CA TRP A 45 -17.42 -1.69 48.19
C TRP A 45 -17.13 -3.08 47.61
N LEU A 46 -15.89 -3.55 47.67
CA LEU A 46 -15.50 -4.87 47.17
C LEU A 46 -16.13 -6.00 47.99
N GLU A 47 -16.12 -5.90 49.33
CA GLU A 47 -16.75 -6.87 50.23
C GLU A 47 -18.26 -6.94 49.99
N SER A 48 -18.92 -5.79 49.80
CA SER A 48 -20.35 -5.73 49.47
C SER A 48 -20.67 -6.40 48.13
N PHE A 49 -19.79 -6.24 47.14
CA PHE A 49 -19.94 -6.90 45.86
C PHE A 49 -19.74 -8.42 45.98
N ASP A 50 -18.74 -8.87 46.72
CA ASP A 50 -18.46 -10.28 46.95
C ASP A 50 -19.59 -10.98 47.72
N GLU A 51 -20.17 -10.33 48.72
CA GLU A 51 -21.31 -10.84 49.44
C GLU A 51 -22.59 -10.93 48.55
N LEU A 52 -22.81 -9.92 47.69
CA LEU A 52 -23.87 -9.97 46.69
C LEU A 52 -23.70 -11.15 45.72
N LEU A 53 -22.44 -11.38 45.25
CA LEU A 53 -22.12 -12.48 44.34
C LEU A 53 -22.39 -13.84 45.00
N LYS A 54 -21.96 -14.03 46.25
CA LYS A 54 -22.18 -15.25 47.05
C LYS A 54 -23.69 -15.50 47.30
N ARG A 55 -24.43 -14.47 47.68
CA ARG A 55 -25.83 -14.61 48.09
C ARG A 55 -26.77 -14.71 46.88
N SER A 56 -26.55 -13.94 45.84
CA SER A 56 -27.52 -13.75 44.76
C SER A 56 -27.04 -14.23 43.39
N GLY A 57 -25.80 -14.68 43.30
CA GLY A 57 -25.18 -15.23 42.09
C GLY A 57 -24.80 -14.20 41.03
N PRO A 58 -24.08 -14.64 39.98
CA PRO A 58 -23.46 -13.76 38.98
C PRO A 58 -24.47 -12.96 38.14
N ARG A 59 -25.68 -13.46 37.91
CA ARG A 59 -26.70 -12.72 37.17
C ARG A 59 -27.14 -11.44 37.90
N ARG A 60 -27.31 -11.49 39.24
CA ARG A 60 -27.68 -10.32 40.03
C ARG A 60 -26.50 -9.34 40.14
N ALA A 61 -25.29 -9.84 40.34
CA ALA A 61 -24.10 -9.01 40.38
C ALA A 61 -23.91 -8.24 39.07
N ARG A 62 -24.05 -8.92 37.93
CA ARG A 62 -24.01 -8.27 36.59
C ARG A 62 -25.08 -7.20 36.43
N TYR A 63 -26.31 -7.46 36.86
CA TYR A 63 -27.38 -6.48 36.81
C TYR A 63 -27.05 -5.22 37.60
N LEU A 64 -26.53 -5.38 38.83
CA LEU A 64 -26.16 -4.24 39.67
C LEU A 64 -25.00 -3.43 39.03
N MET A 65 -23.98 -4.10 38.50
CA MET A 65 -22.89 -3.42 37.78
C MET A 65 -23.41 -2.58 36.62
N LEU A 66 -24.32 -3.12 35.82
CA LEU A 66 -24.90 -2.38 34.69
C LEU A 66 -25.71 -1.15 35.20
N ARG A 67 -26.42 -1.27 36.30
CA ARG A 67 -27.13 -0.13 36.90
C ARG A 67 -26.21 0.94 37.49
N LEU A 68 -25.07 0.55 38.04
CA LEU A 68 -24.03 1.49 38.49
C LEU A 68 -23.39 2.24 37.28
N LEU A 69 -23.12 1.55 36.19
CA LEU A 69 -22.60 2.17 34.94
C LEU A 69 -23.63 3.15 34.36
N GLU A 70 -24.93 2.78 34.33
CA GLU A 70 -25.99 3.67 33.89
C GLU A 70 -26.05 4.93 34.78
N ARG A 71 -25.97 4.74 36.12
CA ARG A 71 -25.96 5.87 37.08
C ARG A 71 -24.74 6.76 36.92
N ALA A 72 -23.58 6.16 36.68
CA ALA A 72 -22.34 6.91 36.37
C ALA A 72 -22.52 7.79 35.11
N GLY A 73 -23.15 7.23 34.05
CA GLY A 73 -23.46 8.00 32.83
C GLY A 73 -24.42 9.17 33.10
N GLU A 74 -25.50 8.97 33.90
CA GLU A 74 -26.40 10.04 34.34
C GLU A 74 -25.67 11.15 35.10
N GLN A 75 -24.72 10.80 35.92
CA GLN A 75 -23.89 11.74 36.70
C GLN A 75 -22.70 12.31 35.90
N ARG A 76 -22.57 11.99 34.60
CA ARG A 76 -21.48 12.41 33.73
C ARG A 76 -20.09 11.97 34.21
N VAL A 77 -20.01 10.88 34.96
CA VAL A 77 -18.76 10.21 35.27
C VAL A 77 -18.34 9.46 34.04
N ALA A 78 -17.10 9.67 33.58
CA ALA A 78 -16.56 9.00 32.39
C ALA A 78 -16.56 7.46 32.61
N ILE A 79 -17.38 6.76 31.82
CA ILE A 79 -17.44 5.29 31.87
C ILE A 79 -16.40 4.77 30.89
N PRO A 80 -15.46 3.93 31.32
CA PRO A 80 -14.53 3.29 30.41
C PRO A 80 -15.27 2.36 29.45
N ALA A 81 -14.94 2.41 28.19
CA ALA A 81 -15.45 1.46 27.21
C ALA A 81 -14.93 0.05 27.55
N LEU A 82 -15.82 -0.88 27.89
CA LEU A 82 -15.50 -2.28 28.15
C LEU A 82 -15.46 -3.08 26.84
N THR A 83 -14.50 -2.75 25.97
CA THR A 83 -14.37 -3.34 24.64
C THR A 83 -13.38 -4.52 24.58
N SER A 84 -12.61 -4.75 25.64
CA SER A 84 -11.71 -5.89 25.78
C SER A 84 -12.23 -6.96 26.72
N THR A 85 -11.85 -8.21 26.45
CA THR A 85 -12.15 -9.39 27.29
C THR A 85 -10.90 -9.84 28.04
N ASP A 86 -11.05 -10.81 28.97
CA ASP A 86 -9.90 -11.37 29.70
C ASP A 86 -8.74 -11.77 28.77
N TYR A 87 -7.51 -11.68 29.30
CA TYR A 87 -6.29 -11.97 28.55
C TYR A 87 -6.05 -13.47 28.42
N VAL A 88 -7.03 -14.15 27.84
CA VAL A 88 -7.05 -15.59 27.59
C VAL A 88 -7.48 -15.88 26.16
N ASN A 89 -7.41 -17.14 25.74
CA ASN A 89 -7.87 -17.56 24.42
C ASN A 89 -9.39 -17.33 24.27
N THR A 90 -9.81 -16.85 23.11
CA THR A 90 -11.25 -16.66 22.80
C THR A 90 -11.97 -18.00 22.65
N ILE A 91 -11.31 -19.01 22.06
CA ILE A 91 -11.87 -20.35 21.90
C ILE A 91 -11.49 -21.17 23.14
N HIS A 92 -12.51 -21.63 23.87
CA HIS A 92 -12.30 -22.52 25.02
C HIS A 92 -11.85 -23.91 24.55
N THR A 93 -11.03 -24.57 25.37
CA THR A 93 -10.43 -25.88 25.03
C THR A 93 -11.47 -26.94 24.62
N GLU A 94 -12.65 -26.91 25.24
CA GLU A 94 -13.77 -27.82 24.94
C GLU A 94 -14.42 -27.59 23.57
N MET A 95 -14.21 -26.38 22.99
CA MET A 95 -14.74 -25.98 21.69
C MET A 95 -13.71 -26.12 20.57
N GLU A 96 -12.49 -26.53 20.89
CA GLU A 96 -11.42 -26.68 19.88
C GLU A 96 -11.71 -27.89 18.98
N PRO A 97 -11.71 -27.70 17.65
CA PRO A 97 -11.85 -28.81 16.72
C PRO A 97 -10.63 -29.72 16.77
N TRP A 98 -10.84 -31.01 16.46
CA TRP A 98 -9.74 -31.94 16.36
C TRP A 98 -8.73 -31.50 15.29
N PHE A 99 -7.45 -31.52 15.60
CA PHE A 99 -6.39 -31.20 14.64
C PHE A 99 -6.25 -32.37 13.64
N PRO A 100 -6.44 -32.14 12.34
CA PRO A 100 -6.50 -33.22 11.35
C PRO A 100 -5.14 -33.66 10.83
N GLY A 101 -4.05 -32.97 11.21
CA GLY A 101 -2.70 -33.23 10.72
C GLY A 101 -1.96 -34.31 11.47
N ASP A 102 -0.90 -34.86 10.88
CA ASP A 102 0.08 -35.71 11.57
C ASP A 102 1.07 -34.81 12.33
N GLU A 103 0.89 -34.73 13.66
CA GLU A 103 1.64 -33.83 14.51
C GLU A 103 3.16 -34.10 14.48
N ASP A 104 3.57 -35.36 14.40
CA ASP A 104 4.98 -35.73 14.41
C ASP A 104 5.66 -35.42 13.07
N VAL A 105 5.00 -35.71 11.98
CA VAL A 105 5.50 -35.38 10.64
C VAL A 105 5.58 -33.88 10.45
N GLU A 106 4.52 -33.14 10.83
CA GLU A 106 4.51 -31.69 10.71
C GLU A 106 5.55 -31.00 11.61
N ARG A 107 5.77 -31.51 12.82
CA ARG A 107 6.81 -31.01 13.71
C ARG A 107 8.20 -31.14 13.08
N ARG A 108 8.48 -32.26 12.40
CA ARG A 108 9.79 -32.51 11.78
C ARG A 108 10.05 -31.57 10.61
N PHE A 109 9.15 -31.47 9.63
CA PHE A 109 9.44 -30.57 8.51
C PHE A 109 9.36 -29.09 8.89
N ARG A 110 8.55 -28.69 9.89
CA ARG A 110 8.62 -27.31 10.44
C ARG A 110 10.01 -27.03 11.03
N ALA A 111 10.64 -28.00 11.66
CA ALA A 111 12.02 -27.85 12.13
C ALA A 111 13.00 -27.67 10.96
N PHE A 112 12.83 -28.43 9.87
CA PHE A 112 13.66 -28.31 8.66
C PHE A 112 13.51 -26.93 8.01
N ILE A 113 12.27 -26.41 7.91
CA ILE A 113 12.02 -25.07 7.37
C ILE A 113 12.67 -24.01 8.25
N ARG A 114 12.51 -24.09 9.58
CA ARG A 114 13.13 -23.14 10.53
C ARG A 114 14.66 -23.16 10.42
N TRP A 115 15.25 -24.35 10.30
CA TRP A 115 16.68 -24.49 10.10
C TRP A 115 17.12 -23.78 8.81
N ASN A 116 16.55 -24.18 7.67
CA ASN A 116 16.94 -23.64 6.37
C ASN A 116 16.75 -22.12 6.27
N ALA A 117 15.68 -21.58 6.85
CA ALA A 117 15.44 -20.14 6.91
C ALA A 117 16.53 -19.40 7.72
N ALA A 118 16.90 -19.93 8.88
CA ALA A 118 17.94 -19.34 9.72
C ALA A 118 19.33 -19.44 9.06
N ILE A 119 19.64 -20.60 8.45
CA ILE A 119 20.89 -20.84 7.75
C ILE A 119 21.03 -19.96 6.52
N MET A 120 19.96 -19.75 5.74
CA MET A 120 19.98 -18.85 4.59
C MET A 120 20.36 -17.42 5.01
N VAL A 121 19.75 -16.87 6.06
CA VAL A 121 20.07 -15.55 6.60
C VAL A 121 21.50 -15.50 7.16
N HIS A 122 21.95 -16.55 7.85
CA HIS A 122 23.29 -16.67 8.39
C HIS A 122 24.36 -16.73 7.29
N ARG A 123 24.18 -17.56 6.25
CA ARG A 123 25.08 -17.68 5.09
C ARG A 123 25.18 -16.37 4.30
N ALA A 124 24.12 -15.56 4.28
CA ALA A 124 24.15 -14.22 3.69
C ALA A 124 25.09 -13.23 4.42
N GLN A 125 25.59 -13.58 5.62
CA GLN A 125 26.59 -12.80 6.37
C GLN A 125 28.04 -13.26 6.15
N ARG A 126 28.28 -14.26 5.27
CA ARG A 126 29.63 -14.76 4.99
C ARG A 126 30.56 -13.65 4.46
N PRO A 127 31.90 -13.76 4.70
CA PRO A 127 32.86 -12.83 4.15
C PRO A 127 32.72 -12.65 2.62
N GLY A 128 32.81 -11.42 2.16
CA GLY A 128 32.66 -11.08 0.74
C GLY A 128 31.20 -10.88 0.28
N VAL A 129 30.22 -11.19 1.11
CA VAL A 129 28.78 -10.97 0.82
C VAL A 129 28.17 -9.95 1.80
N GLY A 130 27.92 -10.30 3.06
CA GLY A 130 27.54 -9.38 4.12
C GLY A 130 26.21 -8.64 3.93
N VAL A 131 25.26 -9.17 3.12
CA VAL A 131 24.00 -8.48 2.76
C VAL A 131 22.90 -8.56 3.83
N GLY A 132 23.12 -9.37 4.86
CA GLY A 132 22.19 -9.44 5.98
C GLY A 132 20.92 -10.24 5.74
N GLY A 133 19.88 -9.85 6.45
CA GLY A 133 18.58 -10.51 6.44
C GLY A 133 17.90 -10.40 7.81
N HIS A 134 16.64 -10.82 7.86
CA HIS A 134 15.85 -10.87 9.07
C HIS A 134 15.31 -12.29 9.27
N ILE A 135 15.45 -12.85 10.46
CA ILE A 135 14.95 -14.19 10.79
C ILE A 135 13.97 -14.17 11.95
N SER A 136 14.08 -13.18 12.85
CA SER A 136 13.33 -13.13 14.11
C SER A 136 11.81 -13.06 13.93
N THR A 137 11.32 -12.41 12.88
CA THR A 137 9.88 -12.35 12.55
C THR A 137 9.36 -13.70 12.11
N TYR A 138 10.05 -14.37 11.16
CA TYR A 138 9.64 -15.72 10.75
C TYR A 138 9.75 -16.70 11.92
N ALA A 139 10.81 -16.64 12.71
CA ALA A 139 10.97 -17.50 13.89
C ALA A 139 9.76 -17.39 14.82
N SER A 140 9.19 -16.18 14.99
CA SER A 140 7.97 -15.98 15.81
C SER A 140 6.69 -16.47 15.12
N SER A 141 6.56 -16.33 13.83
CA SER A 141 5.32 -16.58 13.08
C SER A 141 5.27 -17.95 12.38
N ALA A 142 6.32 -18.76 12.46
CA ALA A 142 6.43 -19.99 11.68
C ALA A 142 5.24 -20.96 11.85
N ALA A 143 4.71 -21.12 13.08
CA ALA A 143 3.54 -21.97 13.31
C ALA A 143 2.27 -21.40 12.64
N LEU A 144 2.14 -20.07 12.60
CA LEU A 144 1.02 -19.37 11.95
C LEU A 144 1.01 -19.68 10.44
N TYR A 145 2.18 -19.56 9.78
CA TYR A 145 2.29 -19.88 8.35
C TYR A 145 2.10 -21.36 8.05
N GLU A 146 2.74 -22.24 8.81
CA GLU A 146 2.73 -23.66 8.51
C GLU A 146 1.35 -24.31 8.67
N VAL A 147 0.57 -23.89 9.68
CA VAL A 147 -0.84 -24.31 9.81
C VAL A 147 -1.65 -23.82 8.60
N GLY A 148 -1.43 -22.61 8.16
CA GLY A 148 -2.07 -22.06 6.96
C GLY A 148 -1.74 -22.86 5.71
N PHE A 149 -0.46 -23.09 5.43
CA PHE A 149 0.00 -23.83 4.26
C PHE A 149 -0.47 -25.29 4.23
N ASN A 150 -0.55 -25.95 5.40
CA ASN A 150 -0.90 -27.37 5.46
C ASN A 150 -2.40 -27.61 5.49
N HIS A 151 -3.23 -26.66 5.96
CA HIS A 151 -4.63 -26.93 6.24
C HIS A 151 -5.63 -25.94 5.65
N PHE A 152 -5.20 -24.73 5.24
CA PHE A 152 -6.13 -23.68 4.85
C PHE A 152 -5.84 -23.06 3.47
N PHE A 153 -4.61 -22.58 3.23
CA PHE A 153 -4.33 -21.79 2.02
C PHE A 153 -4.50 -22.60 0.75
N ARG A 154 -5.50 -22.29 -0.04
CA ARG A 154 -5.79 -22.96 -1.30
C ARG A 154 -4.94 -22.41 -2.43
N GLY A 155 -4.36 -23.30 -3.22
CA GLY A 155 -3.62 -22.95 -4.43
C GLY A 155 -4.56 -22.67 -5.61
N LYS A 156 -4.02 -22.09 -6.66
CA LYS A 156 -4.79 -21.60 -7.83
C LYS A 156 -5.50 -22.70 -8.64
N SER A 157 -5.18 -23.97 -8.40
CA SER A 157 -5.85 -25.10 -9.04
C SER A 157 -6.95 -25.75 -8.18
N HIS A 158 -7.27 -25.16 -7.01
CA HIS A 158 -8.40 -25.58 -6.20
C HIS A 158 -9.73 -25.28 -6.92
N PRO A 159 -10.72 -26.20 -6.90
CA PRO A 159 -12.01 -25.98 -7.58
C PRO A 159 -12.74 -24.69 -7.17
N GLY A 160 -12.66 -24.30 -5.88
CA GLY A 160 -13.22 -23.02 -5.36
C GLY A 160 -12.33 -21.79 -5.61
N GLY A 161 -11.31 -21.91 -6.48
CA GLY A 161 -10.30 -20.88 -6.71
C GLY A 161 -9.20 -20.86 -5.65
N GLY A 162 -8.09 -20.15 -5.93
CA GLY A 162 -6.97 -19.97 -5.00
C GLY A 162 -7.22 -18.82 -4.02
N ASP A 163 -6.72 -18.97 -2.80
CA ASP A 163 -6.74 -17.90 -1.81
C ASP A 163 -5.64 -16.87 -2.12
N GLN A 164 -5.85 -15.65 -1.67
CA GLN A 164 -4.87 -14.58 -1.73
C GLN A 164 -4.19 -14.43 -0.37
N VAL A 165 -2.86 -14.56 -0.32
CA VAL A 165 -2.11 -14.52 0.94
C VAL A 165 -1.09 -13.38 0.92
N PHE A 166 -1.35 -12.33 1.68
CA PHE A 166 -0.42 -11.23 1.93
C PHE A 166 0.56 -11.66 3.02
N ILE A 167 1.75 -12.06 2.60
CA ILE A 167 2.79 -12.57 3.50
C ILE A 167 3.57 -11.39 4.06
N GLN A 168 3.72 -11.30 5.38
CA GLN A 168 4.54 -10.25 6.01
C GLN A 168 5.97 -10.27 5.44
N GLY A 169 6.48 -9.13 4.99
CA GLY A 169 7.75 -9.04 4.27
C GLY A 169 8.93 -9.70 5.00
N HIS A 170 9.07 -9.46 6.30
CA HIS A 170 10.13 -10.01 7.13
C HIS A 170 10.04 -11.55 7.35
N ALA A 171 8.95 -12.19 6.90
CA ALA A 171 8.80 -13.64 6.97
C ALA A 171 9.27 -14.37 5.70
N SER A 172 9.67 -13.64 4.64
CA SER A 172 10.12 -14.21 3.36
C SER A 172 11.17 -15.33 3.49
N PRO A 173 12.16 -15.29 4.42
CA PRO A 173 13.11 -16.40 4.57
C PRO A 173 12.45 -17.75 4.83
N GLY A 174 11.38 -17.79 5.61
CA GLY A 174 10.64 -19.02 5.87
C GLY A 174 9.90 -19.55 4.65
N ILE A 175 9.37 -18.64 3.83
CA ILE A 175 8.67 -18.99 2.59
C ILE A 175 9.64 -19.57 1.57
N TYR A 176 10.83 -19.00 1.43
CA TYR A 176 11.89 -19.54 0.59
C TYR A 176 12.38 -20.92 1.09
N ALA A 177 12.59 -21.07 2.40
CA ALA A 177 12.97 -22.35 2.99
C ALA A 177 11.91 -23.44 2.79
N ARG A 178 10.62 -23.07 2.86
CA ARG A 178 9.52 -23.99 2.54
C ARG A 178 9.53 -24.35 1.04
N ALA A 179 9.66 -23.38 0.17
CA ALA A 179 9.72 -23.59 -1.27
C ALA A 179 10.93 -24.48 -1.68
N PHE A 180 12.02 -24.41 -0.93
CA PHE A 180 13.15 -25.33 -1.09
C PHE A 180 12.77 -26.76 -0.73
N LEU A 181 12.08 -27.02 0.37
CA LEU A 181 11.58 -28.35 0.70
C LEU A 181 10.50 -28.85 -0.27
N GLU A 182 9.74 -27.95 -0.86
CA GLU A 182 8.76 -28.25 -1.92
C GLU A 182 9.41 -28.56 -3.29
N GLY A 183 10.75 -28.41 -3.42
CA GLY A 183 11.48 -28.59 -4.67
C GLY A 183 11.29 -27.46 -5.69
N ARG A 184 10.78 -26.32 -5.28
CA ARG A 184 10.54 -25.12 -6.12
C ARG A 184 11.75 -24.18 -6.20
N LEU A 185 12.63 -24.23 -5.21
CA LEU A 185 13.87 -23.47 -5.14
C LEU A 185 15.04 -24.44 -4.86
N SER A 186 16.21 -24.12 -5.38
CA SER A 186 17.44 -24.86 -5.13
C SER A 186 18.25 -24.27 -3.97
N ALA A 187 19.21 -25.03 -3.43
CA ALA A 187 20.16 -24.54 -2.43
C ALA A 187 20.99 -23.37 -2.96
N ASP A 188 21.35 -23.39 -4.23
CA ASP A 188 22.08 -22.29 -4.90
C ASP A 188 21.27 -20.99 -4.92
N GLN A 189 19.96 -21.09 -5.22
CA GLN A 189 19.09 -19.91 -5.15
C GLN A 189 18.95 -19.36 -3.72
N LEU A 190 18.93 -20.23 -2.70
CA LEU A 190 18.95 -19.77 -1.30
C LEU A 190 20.25 -19.05 -0.96
N ASP A 191 21.39 -19.47 -1.50
CA ASP A 191 22.68 -18.79 -1.34
C ASP A 191 22.74 -17.41 -2.00
N GLY A 192 21.88 -17.18 -2.98
CA GLY A 192 21.63 -15.89 -3.61
C GLY A 192 20.68 -14.95 -2.86
N PHE A 193 20.27 -15.27 -1.62
CA PHE A 193 19.38 -14.41 -0.86
C PHE A 193 19.95 -12.99 -0.69
N ARG A 194 19.15 -11.98 -1.11
CA ARG A 194 19.52 -10.55 -1.18
C ARG A 194 20.66 -10.23 -2.18
N GLN A 195 20.90 -11.10 -3.13
CA GLN A 195 21.89 -10.89 -4.20
C GLN A 195 21.21 -10.97 -5.58
N GLU A 196 20.15 -10.20 -5.79
CA GLU A 196 19.22 -10.27 -6.94
C GLU A 196 19.93 -10.21 -8.30
N HIS A 197 21.05 -9.46 -8.41
CA HIS A 197 21.82 -9.29 -9.63
C HIS A 197 23.26 -9.76 -9.54
N SER A 198 23.82 -9.92 -8.34
CA SER A 198 25.24 -10.31 -8.15
C SER A 198 25.43 -11.81 -7.99
N HIS A 199 24.36 -12.59 -7.83
CA HIS A 199 24.43 -14.05 -7.81
C HIS A 199 24.25 -14.62 -9.22
N ALA A 200 25.11 -15.57 -9.62
CA ALA A 200 25.01 -16.23 -10.91
C ALA A 200 23.68 -17.00 -11.02
N GLY A 201 22.89 -16.73 -12.03
CA GLY A 201 21.57 -17.34 -12.18
C GLY A 201 20.42 -16.56 -11.49
N GLY A 202 20.70 -15.40 -10.89
CA GLY A 202 19.74 -14.56 -10.17
C GLY A 202 19.57 -14.98 -8.71
N GLY A 203 19.36 -14.02 -7.82
CA GLY A 203 19.15 -14.22 -6.39
C GLY A 203 17.70 -14.02 -5.95
N LEU A 204 17.47 -14.23 -4.66
CA LEU A 204 16.16 -14.06 -4.05
C LEU A 204 16.03 -12.66 -3.44
N PRO A 205 14.91 -11.95 -3.67
CA PRO A 205 14.66 -10.65 -3.08
C PRO A 205 14.48 -10.73 -1.56
N SER A 206 14.72 -9.60 -0.93
CA SER A 206 14.63 -9.40 0.52
C SER A 206 13.23 -9.64 1.06
N TYR A 207 12.24 -9.15 0.32
CA TYR A 207 10.81 -9.16 0.63
C TYR A 207 10.01 -9.68 -0.55
N PRO A 208 8.70 -9.94 -0.39
CA PRO A 208 7.84 -10.27 -1.52
C PRO A 208 7.83 -9.17 -2.58
N HIS A 209 8.34 -9.47 -3.77
CA HIS A 209 8.40 -8.56 -4.91
C HIS A 209 7.95 -9.27 -6.19
N PRO A 210 6.66 -9.11 -6.61
CA PRO A 210 6.15 -9.72 -7.83
C PRO A 210 6.96 -9.35 -9.08
N ARG A 211 7.48 -8.12 -9.15
CA ARG A 211 8.29 -7.66 -10.28
C ARG A 211 9.65 -8.38 -10.38
N LEU A 212 10.23 -8.78 -9.24
CA LEU A 212 11.53 -9.48 -9.20
C LEU A 212 11.38 -11.01 -9.29
N MET A 213 10.25 -11.56 -8.81
CA MET A 213 9.90 -12.97 -8.94
C MET A 213 8.47 -13.14 -9.48
N PRO A 214 8.23 -12.88 -10.78
CA PRO A 214 6.90 -12.69 -11.36
C PRO A 214 6.00 -13.93 -11.39
N ASP A 215 6.57 -15.13 -11.26
CA ASP A 215 5.82 -16.39 -11.23
C ASP A 215 5.65 -16.94 -9.79
N PHE A 216 6.31 -16.31 -8.81
CA PHE A 216 6.34 -16.75 -7.42
C PHE A 216 5.50 -15.83 -6.51
N TRP A 217 5.91 -14.56 -6.36
CA TRP A 217 5.22 -13.61 -5.49
C TRP A 217 3.98 -13.00 -6.15
N GLU A 218 2.91 -12.89 -5.39
CA GLU A 218 1.65 -12.30 -5.87
C GLU A 218 1.45 -10.88 -5.35
N PHE A 219 1.80 -10.63 -4.09
CA PHE A 219 1.61 -9.33 -3.44
C PHE A 219 2.94 -8.79 -2.89
N PRO A 220 3.30 -7.54 -3.19
CA PRO A 220 4.41 -6.88 -2.54
C PRO A 220 4.01 -6.51 -1.11
N THR A 221 4.85 -6.83 -0.14
CA THR A 221 4.58 -6.51 1.25
C THR A 221 5.84 -6.04 1.96
N VAL A 222 5.63 -5.06 2.81
CA VAL A 222 6.61 -4.50 3.74
C VAL A 222 5.83 -4.03 4.97
N SER A 223 6.48 -3.83 6.13
CA SER A 223 5.79 -3.47 7.37
C SER A 223 5.43 -1.98 7.44
N MET A 224 4.71 -1.45 6.43
CA MET A 224 4.30 -0.04 6.31
C MET A 224 2.77 0.14 6.15
N GLY A 225 1.98 -0.86 6.53
CA GLY A 225 0.52 -0.77 6.52
C GLY A 225 -0.16 -0.97 5.16
N LEU A 226 0.59 -1.02 4.05
CA LEU A 226 0.00 -1.22 2.72
C LEU A 226 -0.56 -2.64 2.52
N GLY A 227 0.06 -3.65 3.15
CA GLY A 227 -0.45 -5.03 3.10
C GLY A 227 -1.88 -5.16 3.61
N PRO A 228 -2.19 -4.74 4.85
CA PRO A 228 -3.56 -4.78 5.39
C PRO A 228 -4.55 -3.93 4.59
N LEU A 229 -4.15 -2.71 4.18
CA LEU A 229 -4.97 -1.86 3.33
C LEU A 229 -5.35 -2.58 2.02
N ASN A 230 -4.35 -3.06 1.28
CA ASN A 230 -4.58 -3.75 0.01
C ASN A 230 -5.37 -5.06 0.18
N ALA A 231 -5.21 -5.77 1.29
CA ALA A 231 -5.98 -6.99 1.59
C ALA A 231 -7.48 -6.71 1.76
N ILE A 232 -7.86 -5.59 2.39
CA ILE A 232 -9.27 -5.15 2.51
C ILE A 232 -9.86 -4.95 1.10
N TYR A 233 -9.17 -4.19 0.25
CA TYR A 233 -9.66 -3.89 -1.10
C TYR A 233 -9.60 -5.10 -2.04
N GLN A 234 -8.66 -6.01 -1.84
CA GLN A 234 -8.64 -7.30 -2.55
C GLN A 234 -9.84 -8.17 -2.17
N ALA A 235 -10.18 -8.27 -0.89
CA ALA A 235 -11.35 -9.01 -0.41
C ALA A 235 -12.66 -8.41 -0.93
N ARG A 236 -12.77 -7.08 -0.92
CA ARG A 236 -13.90 -6.34 -1.49
C ARG A 236 -14.02 -6.58 -2.99
N PHE A 237 -12.90 -6.56 -3.71
CA PHE A 237 -12.87 -6.79 -5.14
C PHE A 237 -13.26 -8.24 -5.52
N ASN A 238 -12.97 -9.23 -4.67
CA ASN A 238 -13.48 -10.58 -4.84
C ASN A 238 -15.03 -10.58 -4.84
N HIS A 239 -15.66 -9.90 -3.89
CA HIS A 239 -17.12 -9.75 -3.86
C HIS A 239 -17.64 -9.01 -5.12
N TYR A 240 -16.98 -7.93 -5.53
CA TYR A 240 -17.33 -7.19 -6.75
C TYR A 240 -17.34 -8.08 -8.01
N LEU A 241 -16.34 -8.96 -8.17
CA LEU A 241 -16.29 -9.88 -9.31
C LEU A 241 -17.42 -10.92 -9.26
N HIS A 242 -17.72 -11.43 -8.07
CA HIS A 242 -18.79 -12.41 -7.85
C HIS A 242 -20.16 -11.80 -8.11
N ASP A 243 -20.49 -10.70 -7.44
CA ASP A 243 -21.80 -10.05 -7.48
C ASP A 243 -22.14 -9.56 -8.89
N ARG A 244 -21.14 -9.14 -9.66
CA ARG A 244 -21.30 -8.78 -11.08
C ARG A 244 -21.30 -9.97 -12.04
N GLY A 245 -21.17 -11.19 -11.56
CA GLY A 245 -21.14 -12.40 -12.37
C GLY A 245 -19.95 -12.50 -13.34
N ILE A 246 -18.84 -11.79 -13.07
CA ILE A 246 -17.62 -11.84 -13.88
C ILE A 246 -16.85 -13.11 -13.58
N LYS A 247 -16.73 -13.44 -12.30
CA LYS A 247 -16.08 -14.65 -11.81
C LYS A 247 -16.69 -15.11 -10.51
N ASP A 248 -16.88 -16.40 -10.34
CA ASP A 248 -17.23 -16.99 -9.05
C ASP A 248 -16.00 -16.98 -8.13
N THR A 249 -16.06 -16.13 -7.13
CA THR A 249 -15.04 -15.94 -6.09
C THR A 249 -15.62 -16.15 -4.68
N SER A 250 -16.82 -16.73 -4.59
CA SER A 250 -17.57 -16.92 -3.33
C SER A 250 -16.82 -17.73 -2.28
N ASP A 251 -15.99 -18.68 -2.73
CA ASP A 251 -15.17 -19.52 -1.86
C ASP A 251 -13.75 -18.99 -1.62
N GLN A 252 -13.32 -17.93 -2.33
CA GLN A 252 -11.96 -17.40 -2.20
C GLN A 252 -11.78 -16.61 -0.91
N HIS A 253 -10.68 -16.85 -0.20
CA HIS A 253 -10.35 -16.18 1.05
C HIS A 253 -9.09 -15.33 0.91
N VAL A 254 -9.08 -14.18 1.58
CA VAL A 254 -7.93 -13.27 1.65
C VAL A 254 -7.34 -13.34 3.05
N TRP A 255 -6.06 -13.68 3.14
CA TRP A 255 -5.30 -13.75 4.38
C TRP A 255 -4.24 -12.66 4.40
N ALA A 256 -4.14 -11.89 5.49
CA ALA A 256 -3.07 -10.90 5.65
C ALA A 256 -2.32 -11.14 6.95
N PHE A 257 -0.99 -11.28 6.84
CA PHE A 257 -0.08 -11.49 7.97
C PHE A 257 0.60 -10.18 8.32
N LEU A 258 0.44 -9.75 9.56
CA LEU A 258 0.86 -8.44 10.05
C LEU A 258 1.70 -8.59 11.32
N GLY A 259 2.54 -7.59 11.60
CA GLY A 259 3.17 -7.43 12.91
C GLY A 259 2.34 -6.53 13.82
N ASP A 260 2.43 -6.75 15.12
CA ASP A 260 1.81 -5.88 16.13
C ASP A 260 2.38 -4.46 16.12
N GLY A 261 3.68 -4.30 15.82
CA GLY A 261 4.30 -2.99 15.62
C GLY A 261 3.86 -2.29 14.33
N GLU A 262 3.50 -3.05 13.27
CA GLU A 262 2.94 -2.51 12.03
C GLU A 262 1.58 -1.86 12.25
N MET A 263 0.88 -2.22 13.31
CA MET A 263 -0.38 -1.59 13.69
C MET A 263 -0.24 -0.16 14.24
N ASP A 264 0.98 0.37 14.34
CA ASP A 264 1.22 1.80 14.59
C ASP A 264 1.06 2.64 13.30
N GLU A 265 1.16 2.01 12.11
CA GLU A 265 0.96 2.69 10.83
C GLU A 265 -0.51 3.12 10.64
N PRO A 266 -0.76 4.38 10.23
CA PRO A 266 -2.12 4.84 9.94
C PRO A 266 -2.85 3.99 8.89
N GLU A 267 -2.14 3.51 7.87
CA GLU A 267 -2.65 2.66 6.79
C GLU A 267 -3.17 1.32 7.30
N SER A 268 -2.56 0.77 8.35
CA SER A 268 -3.01 -0.49 8.98
C SER A 268 -4.35 -0.34 9.71
N ARG A 269 -4.63 0.84 10.24
CA ARG A 269 -5.81 1.13 11.08
C ARG A 269 -6.91 1.87 10.33
N GLY A 270 -6.55 2.81 9.49
CA GLY A 270 -7.43 3.82 8.94
C GLY A 270 -8.65 3.27 8.20
N LEU A 271 -8.53 2.13 7.57
CA LEU A 271 -9.58 1.53 6.73
C LEU A 271 -10.18 0.24 7.32
N ALA A 272 -9.87 -0.12 8.55
CA ALA A 272 -10.42 -1.32 9.19
C ALA A 272 -11.97 -1.33 9.18
N HIS A 273 -12.61 -0.17 9.37
CA HIS A 273 -14.07 -0.04 9.34
C HIS A 273 -14.69 -0.44 7.99
N VAL A 274 -13.97 -0.26 6.87
CA VAL A 274 -14.45 -0.64 5.53
C VAL A 274 -14.71 -2.15 5.47
N GLY A 275 -13.82 -2.96 6.07
CA GLY A 275 -13.99 -4.41 6.11
C GLY A 275 -15.32 -4.84 6.74
N ALA A 276 -15.71 -4.21 7.86
CA ALA A 276 -16.97 -4.50 8.53
C ALA A 276 -18.18 -3.91 7.79
N LEU A 277 -18.06 -2.68 7.26
CA LEU A 277 -19.12 -2.02 6.48
C LEU A 277 -19.51 -2.84 5.25
N GLU A 278 -18.52 -3.37 4.54
CA GLU A 278 -18.71 -4.22 3.36
C GLU A 278 -19.00 -5.70 3.71
N GLY A 279 -19.01 -6.06 4.99
CA GLY A 279 -19.25 -7.43 5.44
C GLY A 279 -18.28 -8.45 4.88
N LEU A 280 -16.97 -8.14 4.85
CA LEU A 280 -15.93 -8.96 4.20
C LEU A 280 -15.62 -10.23 5.00
N ASP A 281 -16.52 -11.19 5.02
CA ASP A 281 -16.35 -12.47 5.71
C ASP A 281 -15.32 -13.42 5.03
N ASN A 282 -14.85 -13.01 3.87
CA ASN A 282 -13.75 -13.63 3.16
C ASN A 282 -12.36 -13.04 3.50
N LEU A 283 -12.25 -12.22 4.56
CA LEU A 283 -11.01 -11.57 4.99
C LEU A 283 -10.60 -12.00 6.39
N THR A 284 -9.35 -12.43 6.54
CA THR A 284 -8.75 -12.72 7.86
C THR A 284 -7.40 -12.02 8.00
N PHE A 285 -7.27 -11.19 9.04
CA PHE A 285 -5.98 -10.69 9.50
C PHE A 285 -5.39 -11.62 10.57
N VAL A 286 -4.10 -11.96 10.43
CA VAL A 286 -3.33 -12.72 11.41
C VAL A 286 -2.22 -11.83 11.93
N ILE A 287 -2.41 -11.29 13.14
CA ILE A 287 -1.45 -10.37 13.75
C ILE A 287 -0.51 -11.17 14.64
N ASN A 288 0.77 -11.19 14.25
CA ASN A 288 1.87 -11.79 14.99
C ASN A 288 2.27 -10.86 16.15
N CYS A 289 1.61 -11.04 17.30
CA CYS A 289 1.83 -10.24 18.50
C CYS A 289 3.07 -10.75 19.27
N ASN A 290 4.25 -10.44 18.75
CA ASN A 290 5.52 -10.77 19.41
C ASN A 290 5.98 -9.72 20.43
N LEU A 291 5.21 -8.65 20.61
CA LEU A 291 5.31 -7.58 21.60
C LEU A 291 6.50 -6.62 21.38
N GLN A 292 7.24 -6.74 20.26
CA GLN A 292 8.48 -5.98 20.05
C GLN A 292 8.53 -5.29 18.70
N ARG A 293 8.96 -4.02 18.71
CA ARG A 293 9.43 -3.25 17.55
C ARG A 293 10.93 -3.47 17.29
N LEU A 294 11.56 -2.55 16.57
CA LEU A 294 13.00 -2.57 16.30
C LEU A 294 13.83 -2.34 17.58
N ASP A 295 13.49 -1.33 18.34
CA ASP A 295 14.28 -0.81 19.45
C ASP A 295 13.77 -1.28 20.83
N GLY A 296 12.56 -1.80 20.91
CA GLY A 296 11.97 -2.16 22.20
C GLY A 296 10.53 -2.69 22.10
N PRO A 297 9.78 -2.66 23.19
CA PRO A 297 8.41 -3.14 23.22
C PRO A 297 7.46 -2.25 22.42
N VAL A 298 6.42 -2.85 21.85
CA VAL A 298 5.33 -2.11 21.18
C VAL A 298 4.57 -1.29 22.23
N ARG A 299 4.20 -1.92 23.35
CA ARG A 299 3.53 -1.27 24.48
C ARG A 299 4.12 -1.76 25.80
N GLY A 300 5.26 -1.19 26.23
CA GLY A 300 5.98 -1.66 27.41
C GLY A 300 5.14 -1.67 28.68
N ASN A 301 4.46 -0.57 29.01
CA ASN A 301 3.58 -0.42 30.18
C ASN A 301 2.13 -0.85 29.93
N GLY A 302 1.77 -1.16 28.68
CA GLY A 302 0.41 -1.55 28.29
C GLY A 302 0.32 -2.99 27.81
N LYS A 303 -0.73 -3.29 27.02
CA LYS A 303 -0.99 -4.59 26.39
C LYS A 303 -1.51 -4.39 24.99
N ILE A 304 -0.64 -4.59 23.98
CA ILE A 304 -1.00 -4.40 22.59
C ILE A 304 -2.19 -5.26 22.13
N ILE A 305 -2.28 -6.51 22.61
CA ILE A 305 -3.38 -7.41 22.25
C ILE A 305 -4.73 -6.85 22.73
N GLN A 306 -4.79 -6.28 23.95
CA GLN A 306 -6.02 -5.68 24.46
C GLN A 306 -6.39 -4.37 23.73
N GLU A 307 -5.37 -3.56 23.37
CA GLU A 307 -5.56 -2.37 22.54
C GLU A 307 -6.15 -2.75 21.17
N LEU A 308 -5.55 -3.75 20.51
CA LEU A 308 -6.01 -4.21 19.20
C LEU A 308 -7.37 -4.90 19.26
N GLU A 309 -7.66 -5.67 20.33
CA GLU A 309 -9.00 -6.23 20.55
C GLU A 309 -10.06 -5.13 20.58
N SER A 310 -9.83 -4.09 21.39
CA SER A 310 -10.77 -2.96 21.52
C SER A 310 -10.93 -2.22 20.19
N PHE A 311 -9.84 -2.00 19.49
CA PHE A 311 -9.83 -1.32 18.18
C PHE A 311 -10.65 -2.10 17.14
N PHE A 312 -10.37 -3.37 16.93
CA PHE A 312 -11.05 -4.17 15.91
C PHE A 312 -12.52 -4.46 16.26
N ARG A 313 -12.85 -4.66 17.55
CA ARG A 313 -14.25 -4.76 17.98
C ARG A 313 -15.01 -3.45 17.70
N GLY A 314 -14.39 -2.30 18.00
CA GLY A 314 -14.94 -0.99 17.69
C GLY A 314 -15.13 -0.75 16.18
N ALA A 315 -14.26 -1.33 15.35
CA ALA A 315 -14.36 -1.30 13.89
C ALA A 315 -15.37 -2.34 13.31
N GLY A 316 -16.00 -3.17 14.16
CA GLY A 316 -17.00 -4.15 13.73
C GLY A 316 -16.46 -5.52 13.30
N TRP A 317 -15.23 -5.86 13.66
CA TRP A 317 -14.61 -7.15 13.33
C TRP A 317 -14.91 -8.23 14.35
N ASN A 318 -14.94 -9.48 13.90
CA ASN A 318 -14.81 -10.65 14.75
C ASN A 318 -13.35 -10.76 15.25
N VAL A 319 -13.14 -10.87 16.57
CA VAL A 319 -11.79 -10.90 17.17
C VAL A 319 -11.56 -12.24 17.86
N ILE A 320 -10.50 -12.93 17.46
CA ILE A 320 -10.06 -14.20 18.04
C ILE A 320 -8.68 -14.01 18.66
N LYS A 321 -8.56 -14.16 19.98
CA LYS A 321 -7.27 -14.13 20.70
C LYS A 321 -6.71 -15.54 20.83
N VAL A 322 -5.41 -15.69 20.53
CA VAL A 322 -4.62 -16.93 20.71
C VAL A 322 -3.40 -16.59 21.56
N VAL A 323 -3.61 -16.51 22.86
CA VAL A 323 -2.65 -15.97 23.83
C VAL A 323 -1.79 -17.07 24.45
N TRP A 324 -2.42 -18.17 24.85
CA TRP A 324 -1.80 -19.23 25.63
C TRP A 324 -1.86 -20.58 24.90
N GLY A 325 -0.74 -21.33 24.96
CA GLY A 325 -0.67 -22.68 24.43
C GLY A 325 -1.38 -23.70 25.33
N ARG A 326 -1.53 -24.93 24.85
CA ARG A 326 -2.24 -26.02 25.57
C ARG A 326 -1.67 -26.36 26.94
N GLU A 327 -0.39 -26.06 27.17
CA GLU A 327 0.26 -26.29 28.47
C GLU A 327 -0.36 -25.42 29.60
N TRP A 328 -1.04 -24.32 29.25
CA TRP A 328 -1.77 -23.47 30.19
C TRP A 328 -3.18 -23.96 30.52
N ASP A 329 -3.75 -24.87 29.70
CA ASP A 329 -5.16 -25.26 29.83
C ASP A 329 -5.46 -25.87 31.22
N ALA A 330 -4.55 -26.73 31.72
CA ALA A 330 -4.69 -27.34 33.03
C ALA A 330 -4.62 -26.30 34.17
N LEU A 331 -3.72 -25.31 34.08
CA LEU A 331 -3.59 -24.22 35.04
C LEU A 331 -4.81 -23.31 35.06
N LEU A 332 -5.33 -22.95 33.88
CA LEU A 332 -6.54 -22.14 33.74
C LEU A 332 -7.78 -22.90 34.26
N HIS A 333 -7.86 -24.21 34.04
CA HIS A 333 -8.93 -25.05 34.58
C HIS A 333 -8.87 -25.15 36.11
N ALA A 334 -7.64 -25.16 36.67
CA ALA A 334 -7.44 -25.21 38.12
C ALA A 334 -7.67 -23.85 38.84
N ASP A 335 -7.67 -22.74 38.11
CA ASP A 335 -7.86 -21.37 38.63
C ASP A 335 -9.33 -21.09 38.93
N LYS A 336 -9.83 -21.67 40.05
CA LYS A 336 -11.26 -21.60 40.37
C LYS A 336 -11.74 -20.24 40.88
N ASP A 337 -10.85 -19.43 41.39
CA ASP A 337 -11.12 -18.09 41.95
C ASP A 337 -10.65 -16.96 41.02
N GLY A 338 -10.14 -17.28 39.82
CA GLY A 338 -9.72 -16.31 38.82
C GLY A 338 -8.43 -15.55 39.14
N ALA A 339 -7.63 -16.01 40.11
CA ALA A 339 -6.40 -15.34 40.52
C ALA A 339 -5.35 -15.33 39.39
N LEU A 340 -5.23 -16.43 38.65
CA LEU A 340 -4.32 -16.53 37.50
C LEU A 340 -4.79 -15.65 36.34
N VAL A 341 -6.09 -15.64 36.04
CA VAL A 341 -6.66 -14.77 34.99
C VAL A 341 -6.45 -13.29 35.35
N ASN A 342 -6.69 -12.92 36.62
CA ASN A 342 -6.44 -11.55 37.08
C ASN A 342 -4.95 -11.17 36.94
N LEU A 343 -4.03 -12.08 37.30
CA LEU A 343 -2.61 -11.88 37.12
C LEU A 343 -2.24 -11.69 35.64
N MET A 344 -2.84 -12.48 34.73
CA MET A 344 -2.66 -12.33 33.30
C MET A 344 -3.19 -10.98 32.80
N ASN A 345 -4.34 -10.52 33.30
CA ASN A 345 -4.94 -9.24 32.93
C ASN A 345 -4.08 -8.04 33.34
N THR A 346 -3.48 -8.10 34.51
CA THR A 346 -2.72 -6.99 35.12
C THR A 346 -1.23 -6.96 34.79
N THR A 347 -0.69 -7.99 34.13
CA THR A 347 0.72 -8.05 33.73
C THR A 347 0.94 -7.33 32.42
N PRO A 348 1.81 -6.29 32.33
CA PRO A 348 2.09 -5.57 31.10
C PRO A 348 3.00 -6.35 30.14
N ASP A 349 3.04 -5.91 28.87
CA ASP A 349 3.83 -6.57 27.84
C ASP A 349 5.33 -6.54 28.11
N GLY A 350 5.83 -5.47 28.74
CA GLY A 350 7.25 -5.37 29.14
C GLY A 350 7.67 -6.46 30.14
N ASP A 351 6.80 -6.79 31.11
CA ASP A 351 7.07 -7.87 32.06
C ASP A 351 7.02 -9.24 31.34
N TYR A 352 6.07 -9.45 30.42
CA TYR A 352 6.01 -10.69 29.65
C TYR A 352 7.26 -10.92 28.77
N GLN A 353 7.90 -9.86 28.27
CA GLN A 353 9.18 -9.95 27.57
C GLN A 353 10.31 -10.34 28.54
N THR A 354 10.36 -9.65 29.69
CA THR A 354 11.37 -9.93 30.75
C THR A 354 11.29 -11.36 31.23
N TYR A 355 10.07 -11.89 31.44
CA TYR A 355 9.88 -13.30 31.84
C TYR A 355 10.46 -14.28 30.81
N LYS A 356 10.38 -13.97 29.54
CA LYS A 356 10.88 -14.88 28.48
C LYS A 356 12.37 -14.70 28.18
N ALA A 357 12.94 -13.56 28.55
CA ALA A 357 14.38 -13.32 28.48
C ALA A 357 15.15 -13.90 29.69
N ASN A 358 14.45 -14.39 30.73
CA ASN A 358 14.99 -15.05 31.91
C ASN A 358 14.63 -16.55 31.96
N ASP A 359 14.80 -17.20 33.08
CA ASP A 359 14.54 -18.64 33.26
C ASP A 359 13.22 -18.93 33.99
N GLY A 360 12.93 -20.21 34.22
CA GLY A 360 11.71 -20.65 34.90
C GLY A 360 11.65 -20.28 36.37
N ALA A 361 12.80 -20.23 37.08
CA ALA A 361 12.86 -19.77 38.47
C ALA A 361 12.43 -18.30 38.57
N TYR A 362 12.93 -17.47 37.67
CA TYR A 362 12.51 -16.07 37.59
C TYR A 362 10.99 -15.93 37.32
N VAL A 363 10.44 -16.72 36.41
CA VAL A 363 8.98 -16.71 36.12
C VAL A 363 8.17 -17.18 37.32
N ARG A 364 8.64 -18.23 38.04
CA ARG A 364 8.00 -18.71 39.26
C ARG A 364 7.88 -17.59 40.30
N ASP A 365 8.97 -16.85 40.54
CA ASP A 365 9.00 -15.86 41.62
C ASP A 365 8.37 -14.52 41.21
N HIS A 366 8.58 -14.04 39.97
CA HIS A 366 8.18 -12.71 39.55
C HIS A 366 6.82 -12.66 38.81
N PHE A 367 6.33 -13.79 38.28
CA PHE A 367 4.99 -13.90 37.75
C PHE A 367 4.08 -14.63 38.72
N PHE A 368 4.23 -15.93 38.90
CA PHE A 368 3.34 -16.71 39.74
C PHE A 368 3.44 -16.31 41.21
N GLY A 369 4.63 -15.89 41.68
CA GLY A 369 4.87 -15.48 43.08
C GLY A 369 4.23 -14.15 43.47
N ARG A 370 3.64 -13.41 42.56
CA ARG A 370 2.92 -12.16 42.88
C ARG A 370 1.61 -12.38 43.65
N ASP A 371 1.04 -13.58 43.59
CA ASP A 371 -0.12 -13.99 44.35
C ASP A 371 0.13 -15.41 44.91
N PRO A 372 -0.05 -15.65 46.23
CA PRO A 372 0.14 -16.96 46.81
C PRO A 372 -0.69 -18.07 46.14
N ARG A 373 -1.89 -17.76 45.64
CA ARG A 373 -2.78 -18.71 44.98
C ARG A 373 -2.20 -19.15 43.64
N THR A 374 -1.66 -18.23 42.88
CA THR A 374 -1.02 -18.56 41.60
C THR A 374 0.32 -19.27 41.77
N LYS A 375 1.07 -18.97 42.86
CA LYS A 375 2.29 -19.71 43.22
C LYS A 375 1.96 -21.17 43.57
N ALA A 376 0.90 -21.42 44.28
CA ALA A 376 0.44 -22.77 44.63
C ALA A 376 0.06 -23.60 43.39
N LEU A 377 -0.53 -22.99 42.33
CA LEU A 377 -0.88 -23.69 41.11
C LEU A 377 0.34 -24.34 40.41
N VAL A 378 1.54 -23.80 40.59
CA VAL A 378 2.77 -24.26 39.93
C VAL A 378 3.77 -24.89 40.87
N GLU A 379 3.37 -25.18 42.11
CA GLU A 379 4.27 -25.77 43.15
C GLU A 379 4.84 -27.12 42.71
N HIS A 380 4.04 -27.92 42.00
CA HIS A 380 4.41 -29.24 41.50
C HIS A 380 5.25 -29.22 40.20
N MET A 381 5.38 -28.07 39.54
CA MET A 381 6.08 -27.95 38.27
C MET A 381 7.57 -27.64 38.51
N THR A 382 8.44 -28.16 37.70
CA THR A 382 9.84 -27.77 37.64
C THR A 382 10.00 -26.40 36.94
N ASP A 383 11.12 -25.73 37.19
CA ASP A 383 11.40 -24.45 36.52
C ASP A 383 11.50 -24.61 35.00
N SER A 384 12.00 -25.77 34.53
CA SER A 384 12.02 -26.08 33.10
C SER A 384 10.60 -26.19 32.50
N GLU A 385 9.65 -26.81 33.20
CA GLU A 385 8.24 -26.90 32.74
C GLU A 385 7.58 -25.52 32.73
N ILE A 386 7.82 -24.69 33.76
CA ILE A 386 7.31 -23.30 33.80
C ILE A 386 7.85 -22.48 32.62
N TRP A 387 9.15 -22.59 32.35
CA TRP A 387 9.77 -21.85 31.24
C TRP A 387 9.26 -22.30 29.87
N ASN A 388 8.87 -23.58 29.73
CA ASN A 388 8.34 -24.18 28.51
C ASN A 388 6.85 -23.96 28.30
N LEU A 389 6.12 -23.29 29.20
CA LEU A 389 4.76 -22.85 28.96
C LEU A 389 4.71 -21.92 27.72
N LYS A 390 4.10 -22.40 26.64
CA LYS A 390 4.13 -21.73 25.33
C LYS A 390 3.12 -20.60 25.23
N ARG A 391 3.41 -19.65 24.38
CA ARG A 391 2.43 -18.68 23.86
C ARG A 391 1.55 -19.35 22.81
N GLY A 392 0.30 -18.90 22.70
CA GLY A 392 -0.71 -19.53 21.84
C GLY A 392 -0.34 -19.58 20.35
N GLY A 393 0.30 -18.51 19.84
CA GLY A 393 0.75 -18.46 18.44
C GLY A 393 1.87 -19.48 18.08
N HIS A 394 2.45 -20.17 19.08
CA HIS A 394 3.39 -21.28 18.86
C HIS A 394 2.73 -22.65 18.98
N ASP A 395 1.46 -22.70 19.38
CA ASP A 395 0.68 -23.95 19.49
C ASP A 395 -0.20 -24.14 18.24
N TYR A 396 0.20 -25.06 17.39
CA TYR A 396 -0.49 -25.31 16.12
C TYR A 396 -1.94 -25.79 16.27
N ARG A 397 -2.32 -26.45 17.37
CA ARG A 397 -3.74 -26.82 17.62
C ARG A 397 -4.58 -25.57 17.91
N LYS A 398 -4.07 -24.67 18.77
CA LYS A 398 -4.74 -23.38 19.06
C LYS A 398 -4.85 -22.52 17.80
N VAL A 399 -3.77 -22.47 16.98
CA VAL A 399 -3.78 -21.75 15.71
C VAL A 399 -4.77 -22.36 14.74
N TYR A 400 -4.81 -23.70 14.61
CA TYR A 400 -5.76 -24.40 13.75
C TYR A 400 -7.22 -24.09 14.15
N ALA A 401 -7.52 -24.15 15.45
CA ALA A 401 -8.85 -23.83 15.97
C ALA A 401 -9.27 -22.37 15.61
N ALA A 402 -8.33 -21.42 15.74
CA ALA A 402 -8.57 -20.03 15.40
C ALA A 402 -8.81 -19.82 13.89
N TYR A 403 -8.02 -20.48 13.04
CA TYR A 403 -8.18 -20.38 11.57
C TYR A 403 -9.50 -21.02 11.12
N ARG A 404 -9.86 -22.18 11.72
CA ARG A 404 -11.12 -22.83 11.42
C ARG A 404 -12.32 -21.96 11.78
N ALA A 405 -12.29 -21.37 12.99
CA ALA A 405 -13.33 -20.44 13.44
C ALA A 405 -13.39 -19.17 12.55
N ALA A 406 -12.26 -18.67 12.07
CA ALA A 406 -12.22 -17.52 11.16
C ALA A 406 -12.88 -17.81 9.80
N VAL A 407 -12.58 -18.97 9.20
CA VAL A 407 -13.15 -19.37 7.89
C VAL A 407 -14.65 -19.67 7.99
N ASP A 408 -15.09 -20.24 9.11
CA ASP A 408 -16.50 -20.59 9.33
C ASP A 408 -17.38 -19.36 9.72
N TYR A 409 -16.75 -18.28 10.17
CA TYR A 409 -17.46 -17.05 10.58
C TYR A 409 -17.98 -16.29 9.36
N LYS A 410 -19.24 -15.84 9.43
CA LYS A 410 -19.90 -15.16 8.30
C LYS A 410 -20.39 -13.78 8.68
N GLY A 411 -20.44 -12.89 7.67
CA GLY A 411 -20.99 -11.54 7.74
C GLY A 411 -20.02 -10.45 8.21
N GLN A 412 -18.84 -10.80 8.72
CA GLN A 412 -17.83 -9.82 9.15
C GLN A 412 -16.41 -10.36 8.93
N PRO A 413 -15.40 -9.50 8.70
CA PRO A 413 -14.00 -9.91 8.68
C PRO A 413 -13.54 -10.38 10.06
N THR A 414 -12.51 -11.24 10.07
CA THR A 414 -11.94 -11.77 11.31
C THR A 414 -10.51 -11.29 11.51
N VAL A 415 -10.15 -10.90 12.74
CA VAL A 415 -8.76 -10.69 13.16
C VAL A 415 -8.37 -11.72 14.21
N ILE A 416 -7.21 -12.35 14.01
CA ILE A 416 -6.60 -13.29 14.94
C ILE A 416 -5.40 -12.61 15.59
N LEU A 417 -5.47 -12.38 16.90
CA LEU A 417 -4.39 -11.79 17.71
C LEU A 417 -3.57 -12.92 18.32
N ALA A 418 -2.48 -13.30 17.65
CA ALA A 418 -1.67 -14.45 18.03
C ALA A 418 -0.44 -14.03 18.84
N LYS A 419 -0.42 -14.29 20.14
CA LYS A 419 0.74 -14.01 21.00
C LYS A 419 1.89 -14.95 20.70
N THR A 420 3.05 -14.39 20.37
CA THR A 420 4.27 -15.12 20.04
C THR A 420 5.48 -14.58 20.81
N ILE A 421 6.66 -15.04 20.46
CA ILE A 421 7.92 -14.58 21.02
C ILE A 421 8.85 -14.26 19.85
N LYS A 422 9.37 -13.03 19.78
CA LYS A 422 10.33 -12.63 18.77
C LYS A 422 11.61 -13.46 18.86
N GLY A 423 12.06 -14.02 17.72
CA GLY A 423 13.23 -14.91 17.71
C GLY A 423 13.00 -16.27 18.38
N TYR A 424 11.76 -16.76 18.46
CA TYR A 424 11.42 -18.03 19.09
C TYR A 424 12.26 -19.19 18.57
N SER A 425 12.82 -19.98 19.49
CA SER A 425 13.69 -21.14 19.27
C SER A 425 15.10 -20.84 18.73
N LEU A 426 15.51 -19.59 18.54
CA LEU A 426 16.86 -19.27 18.06
C LEU A 426 17.93 -19.26 19.17
N GLY A 427 17.58 -19.64 20.39
CA GLY A 427 18.47 -19.70 21.56
C GLY A 427 18.27 -18.55 22.55
N ALA A 428 18.84 -18.70 23.75
CA ALA A 428 18.65 -17.77 24.86
C ALA A 428 19.23 -16.37 24.60
N HIS A 429 20.24 -16.24 23.75
CA HIS A 429 20.82 -14.95 23.38
C HIS A 429 19.94 -14.15 22.41
N PHE A 430 19.01 -14.82 21.70
CA PHE A 430 18.15 -14.21 20.68
C PHE A 430 16.71 -14.01 21.17
N GLN A 431 16.16 -15.00 21.87
CA GLN A 431 14.73 -15.07 22.15
C GLN A 431 14.26 -13.97 23.11
N GLY A 432 13.29 -13.17 22.67
CA GLY A 432 12.61 -12.16 23.50
C GLY A 432 13.45 -10.92 23.84
N ARG A 433 14.65 -10.77 23.31
CA ARG A 433 15.52 -9.61 23.61
C ARG A 433 15.26 -8.45 22.63
N ASN A 434 15.46 -7.20 23.09
CA ASN A 434 15.26 -6.02 22.26
C ASN A 434 16.17 -5.99 21.03
N ALA A 435 17.42 -6.45 21.16
CA ALA A 435 18.37 -6.52 20.04
C ALA A 435 18.04 -7.61 18.99
N THR A 436 17.07 -8.48 19.24
CA THR A 436 16.76 -9.66 18.40
C THR A 436 16.47 -9.30 16.94
N HIS A 437 15.86 -8.15 16.69
CA HIS A 437 15.56 -7.74 15.32
C HIS A 437 16.80 -7.55 14.44
N GLN A 438 17.89 -7.04 15.03
CA GLN A 438 19.13 -6.75 14.32
C GLN A 438 20.12 -7.93 14.30
N MET A 439 19.83 -8.99 15.04
CA MET A 439 20.71 -10.16 15.08
C MET A 439 20.57 -10.99 13.80
N LYS A 440 21.70 -11.17 13.09
CA LYS A 440 21.74 -11.76 11.74
C LYS A 440 22.65 -12.98 11.65
N LYS A 441 23.55 -13.15 12.61
CA LYS A 441 24.58 -14.20 12.65
C LYS A 441 24.54 -14.95 13.97
N LEU A 442 24.48 -16.26 13.90
CA LEU A 442 24.58 -17.16 15.03
C LEU A 442 26.05 -17.49 15.31
N ALA A 443 26.48 -17.49 16.58
CA ALA A 443 27.76 -18.07 16.93
C ALA A 443 27.72 -19.59 16.73
N LEU A 444 28.88 -20.24 16.62
CA LEU A 444 28.95 -21.69 16.40
C LEU A 444 28.19 -22.49 17.46
N GLU A 445 28.33 -22.09 18.72
CA GLU A 445 27.61 -22.71 19.84
C GLU A 445 26.07 -22.53 19.71
N ASP A 446 25.63 -21.35 19.30
CA ASP A 446 24.22 -21.10 19.04
C ASP A 446 23.70 -21.93 17.87
N LEU A 447 24.51 -22.14 16.82
CA LEU A 447 24.18 -23.03 15.70
C LEU A 447 24.03 -24.48 16.14
N LYS A 448 24.96 -24.98 16.96
CA LYS A 448 24.88 -26.34 17.54
C LYS A 448 23.66 -26.48 18.43
N TYR A 449 23.41 -25.53 19.32
CA TYR A 449 22.21 -25.51 20.17
C TYR A 449 20.92 -25.51 19.31
N PHE A 450 20.85 -24.66 18.29
CA PHE A 450 19.68 -24.56 17.41
C PHE A 450 19.44 -25.86 16.63
N ARG A 451 20.51 -26.45 16.05
CA ARG A 451 20.47 -27.75 15.39
C ARG A 451 19.91 -28.84 16.32
N ASP A 452 20.42 -28.92 17.55
CA ASP A 452 20.03 -29.94 18.52
C ASP A 452 18.57 -29.75 18.96
N SER A 453 18.18 -28.51 19.24
CA SER A 453 16.81 -28.16 19.63
C SER A 453 15.80 -28.51 18.54
N MET A 454 16.19 -28.38 17.26
CA MET A 454 15.39 -28.73 16.09
C MET A 454 15.56 -30.22 15.68
N ARG A 455 16.48 -30.94 16.29
CA ARG A 455 16.82 -32.34 15.95
C ARG A 455 17.18 -32.52 14.46
N ILE A 456 17.96 -31.57 13.92
CA ILE A 456 18.44 -31.63 12.54
C ILE A 456 19.61 -32.62 12.48
N PRO A 457 19.61 -33.61 11.56
CA PRO A 457 20.67 -34.63 11.49
C PRO A 457 21.92 -34.12 10.75
N ILE A 458 22.56 -33.10 11.32
CA ILE A 458 23.82 -32.51 10.88
C ILE A 458 24.82 -32.69 12.01
N SER A 459 26.03 -33.23 11.72
CA SER A 459 27.06 -33.48 12.72
C SER A 459 27.81 -32.19 13.13
N ASP A 460 28.45 -32.21 14.31
CA ASP A 460 29.32 -31.13 14.72
C ASP A 460 30.44 -30.88 13.72
N ALA A 461 31.06 -31.95 13.19
CA ALA A 461 32.10 -31.83 12.17
C ALA A 461 31.69 -31.03 10.94
N GLN A 462 30.45 -31.20 10.48
CA GLN A 462 29.91 -30.42 9.35
C GLN A 462 29.67 -28.94 9.70
N LEU A 463 29.39 -28.63 10.99
CA LEU A 463 29.26 -27.22 11.43
C LEU A 463 30.61 -26.57 11.71
N ASP A 464 31.60 -27.38 12.17
CA ASP A 464 32.95 -26.92 12.46
C ASP A 464 33.79 -26.71 11.20
N GLU A 465 33.43 -27.33 10.05
CA GLU A 465 34.14 -27.21 8.77
C GLU A 465 34.19 -25.76 8.27
N ASP A 466 33.05 -25.09 8.23
CA ASP A 466 32.97 -23.66 7.95
C ASP A 466 31.77 -23.03 8.71
N PRO A 467 32.03 -22.31 9.81
CA PRO A 467 30.99 -21.68 10.60
C PRO A 467 30.14 -20.63 9.85
N TYR A 468 30.59 -20.15 8.70
CA TYR A 468 29.85 -19.22 7.85
C TYR A 468 28.95 -19.92 6.81
N LEU A 469 29.25 -21.21 6.52
CA LEU A 469 28.54 -21.99 5.51
C LEU A 469 27.95 -23.29 6.07
N PRO A 470 27.22 -23.26 7.21
CA PRO A 470 26.55 -24.46 7.71
C PRO A 470 25.60 -25.00 6.64
N PRO A 471 25.48 -26.34 6.48
CA PRO A 471 24.71 -26.93 5.39
C PRO A 471 23.21 -26.70 5.53
N TYR A 472 22.53 -26.51 4.39
CA TYR A 472 21.07 -26.68 4.31
C TYR A 472 20.70 -28.14 4.55
N TYR A 473 19.47 -28.38 4.99
CA TYR A 473 18.96 -29.73 5.20
C TYR A 473 17.70 -30.01 4.38
N HIS A 474 17.74 -31.06 3.59
CA HIS A 474 16.61 -31.64 2.88
C HIS A 474 16.67 -33.17 3.05
N PRO A 475 15.61 -33.81 3.60
CA PRO A 475 15.65 -35.25 3.90
C PRO A 475 15.59 -36.15 2.67
N GLY A 476 15.41 -35.56 1.49
CA GLY A 476 15.21 -36.24 0.22
C GLY A 476 13.75 -36.24 -0.23
N PRO A 477 13.48 -36.32 -1.55
CA PRO A 477 12.14 -36.20 -2.11
C PRO A 477 11.20 -37.34 -1.67
N ASP A 478 11.75 -38.49 -1.33
CA ASP A 478 10.99 -39.68 -0.91
C ASP A 478 10.77 -39.78 0.61
N ALA A 479 11.28 -38.83 1.39
CA ALA A 479 11.07 -38.81 2.83
C ALA A 479 9.58 -38.64 3.16
N PRO A 480 9.10 -39.29 4.25
CA PRO A 480 7.69 -39.19 4.66
C PRO A 480 7.23 -37.74 4.85
N GLU A 481 8.09 -36.89 5.38
CA GLU A 481 7.86 -35.46 5.63
C GLU A 481 7.57 -34.71 4.32
N ILE A 482 8.38 -34.95 3.30
CA ILE A 482 8.24 -34.30 1.99
C ILE A 482 7.01 -34.83 1.24
N ARG A 483 6.78 -36.14 1.27
CA ARG A 483 5.55 -36.70 0.68
C ARG A 483 4.29 -36.13 1.32
N TYR A 484 4.25 -36.07 2.66
CA TYR A 484 3.13 -35.48 3.38
C TYR A 484 2.94 -33.99 3.01
N LEU A 485 4.01 -33.19 3.04
CA LEU A 485 3.98 -31.78 2.68
C LEU A 485 3.42 -31.55 1.26
N LEU A 486 3.90 -32.32 0.29
CA LEU A 486 3.44 -32.23 -1.10
C LEU A 486 2.00 -32.74 -1.27
N ASP A 487 1.59 -33.78 -0.53
CA ASP A 487 0.20 -34.28 -0.54
C ASP A 487 -0.77 -33.23 0.03
N ARG A 488 -0.40 -32.55 1.11
CA ARG A 488 -1.21 -31.44 1.64
C ARG A 488 -1.37 -30.32 0.59
N ARG A 489 -0.28 -29.94 -0.08
CA ARG A 489 -0.35 -28.91 -1.13
C ARG A 489 -1.19 -29.35 -2.33
N ARG A 490 -1.08 -30.63 -2.72
CA ARG A 490 -1.88 -31.20 -3.80
C ARG A 490 -3.38 -31.20 -3.45
N THR A 491 -3.73 -31.60 -2.23
CA THR A 491 -5.11 -31.59 -1.73
C THR A 491 -5.70 -30.18 -1.70
N LEU A 492 -4.87 -29.17 -1.39
CA LEU A 492 -5.28 -27.77 -1.35
C LEU A 492 -5.17 -27.04 -2.72
N GLY A 493 -4.91 -27.77 -3.82
CA GLY A 493 -4.95 -27.21 -5.17
C GLY A 493 -3.67 -26.52 -5.63
N GLY A 494 -2.50 -26.88 -5.07
CA GLY A 494 -1.20 -26.40 -5.55
C GLY A 494 -0.44 -25.54 -4.55
N PHE A 495 0.64 -24.96 -5.01
CA PHE A 495 1.54 -24.16 -4.17
C PHE A 495 0.99 -22.76 -3.85
N VAL A 496 1.47 -22.19 -2.76
CA VAL A 496 1.26 -20.80 -2.35
C VAL A 496 2.59 -20.30 -1.75
N PRO A 497 3.08 -19.11 -2.15
CA PRO A 497 2.60 -18.27 -3.23
C PRO A 497 2.84 -18.88 -4.61
N GLU A 498 1.98 -18.55 -5.55
CA GLU A 498 2.11 -18.84 -6.97
C GLU A 498 1.39 -17.75 -7.76
N ARG A 499 2.07 -17.16 -8.76
CA ARG A 499 1.49 -16.14 -9.62
C ARG A 499 1.36 -16.66 -11.05
N ARG A 500 0.19 -16.47 -11.64
CA ARG A 500 -0.10 -16.89 -13.02
C ARG A 500 -0.51 -15.65 -13.82
N THR A 501 0.21 -15.36 -14.90
CA THR A 501 0.04 -14.12 -15.69
C THR A 501 -0.42 -14.33 -17.12
N LYS A 502 -0.54 -15.58 -17.55
CA LYS A 502 -0.97 -15.90 -18.93
C LYS A 502 -2.49 -15.79 -19.02
N THR A 503 -2.97 -14.67 -19.52
CA THR A 503 -4.38 -14.43 -19.81
C THR A 503 -4.61 -14.25 -21.30
N LYS A 504 -5.85 -14.45 -21.74
CA LYS A 504 -6.24 -14.16 -23.12
C LYS A 504 -6.24 -12.63 -23.33
N ALA A 505 -5.66 -12.16 -24.43
CA ALA A 505 -5.74 -10.76 -24.83
C ALA A 505 -7.20 -10.33 -25.02
N LEU A 506 -7.50 -9.10 -24.67
CA LEU A 506 -8.84 -8.53 -24.87
C LEU A 506 -9.01 -8.11 -26.33
N LYS A 507 -10.21 -8.27 -26.84
CA LYS A 507 -10.61 -7.74 -28.14
C LYS A 507 -10.91 -6.26 -27.97
N LEU A 508 -9.92 -5.43 -28.27
CA LEU A 508 -10.03 -3.98 -28.08
C LEU A 508 -10.93 -3.31 -29.14
N PRO A 509 -11.61 -2.19 -28.81
CA PRO A 509 -12.39 -1.43 -29.76
C PRO A 509 -11.49 -0.83 -30.85
N GLY A 510 -12.01 -0.77 -32.08
CA GLY A 510 -11.27 -0.20 -33.22
C GLY A 510 -11.23 1.33 -33.19
N ARG A 511 -10.41 1.91 -34.08
CA ARG A 511 -10.19 3.37 -34.20
C ARG A 511 -11.47 4.19 -34.42
N ASP A 512 -12.49 3.60 -35.02
CA ASP A 512 -13.77 4.27 -35.28
C ASP A 512 -14.51 4.64 -33.97
N THR A 513 -14.25 3.95 -32.90
CA THR A 513 -14.78 4.26 -31.55
C THR A 513 -14.41 5.67 -31.10
N TYR A 514 -13.27 6.18 -31.53
CA TYR A 514 -12.74 7.49 -31.16
C TYR A 514 -12.98 8.59 -32.22
N ALA A 515 -13.64 8.28 -33.31
CA ALA A 515 -13.81 9.21 -34.46
C ALA A 515 -14.49 10.53 -34.07
N ALA A 516 -15.41 10.51 -33.09
CA ALA A 516 -16.10 11.74 -32.66
C ALA A 516 -15.15 12.75 -32.01
N LEU A 517 -14.15 12.28 -31.26
CA LEU A 517 -13.16 13.13 -30.56
C LEU A 517 -12.16 13.75 -31.54
N LYS A 518 -11.88 13.05 -32.64
CA LYS A 518 -10.95 13.51 -33.69
C LYS A 518 -11.55 14.64 -34.58
N LYS A 519 -12.87 14.83 -34.53
CA LYS A 519 -13.57 15.91 -35.30
C LYS A 519 -13.51 17.26 -34.58
N GLY A 520 -13.02 17.32 -33.34
CA GLY A 520 -13.05 18.54 -32.55
C GLY A 520 -14.45 18.89 -32.02
N SER A 521 -14.59 20.06 -31.39
CA SER A 521 -15.82 20.52 -30.73
C SER A 521 -16.60 21.58 -31.54
N GLY A 522 -16.16 21.90 -32.72
CA GLY A 522 -16.71 23.03 -33.52
C GLY A 522 -16.44 24.35 -32.79
N ASN A 523 -17.50 25.09 -32.49
CA ASN A 523 -17.41 26.36 -31.74
C ASN A 523 -17.67 26.20 -30.25
N GLN A 524 -17.87 24.97 -29.76
CA GLN A 524 -18.11 24.73 -28.33
C GLN A 524 -16.80 24.65 -27.58
N GLU A 525 -16.71 25.34 -26.47
CA GLU A 525 -15.61 25.17 -25.54
C GLU A 525 -15.84 23.90 -24.72
N VAL A 526 -14.85 23.04 -24.64
CA VAL A 526 -14.88 21.74 -23.92
C VAL A 526 -13.60 21.55 -23.17
N ALA A 527 -13.72 21.26 -21.89
CA ALA A 527 -12.60 20.92 -21.03
C ALA A 527 -12.02 19.53 -21.35
N THR A 528 -10.72 19.34 -21.16
CA THR A 528 -10.11 18.02 -21.38
C THR A 528 -10.64 16.96 -20.42
N THR A 529 -11.11 17.33 -19.21
CA THR A 529 -11.85 16.43 -18.30
C THR A 529 -13.10 15.87 -18.98
N MET A 530 -13.87 16.71 -19.67
CA MET A 530 -15.05 16.23 -20.42
C MET A 530 -14.67 15.40 -21.64
N ALA A 531 -13.55 15.70 -22.28
CA ALA A 531 -13.05 14.92 -23.41
C ALA A 531 -12.70 13.49 -22.99
N ILE A 532 -11.99 13.28 -21.89
CA ILE A 532 -11.64 11.92 -21.42
C ILE A 532 -12.87 11.14 -20.94
N VAL A 533 -13.81 11.79 -20.26
CA VAL A 533 -15.08 11.17 -19.84
C VAL A 533 -15.87 10.68 -21.06
N ARG A 534 -15.93 11.49 -22.13
CA ARG A 534 -16.56 11.09 -23.41
C ARG A 534 -15.79 9.94 -24.07
N THR A 535 -14.47 9.96 -24.04
CA THR A 535 -13.62 8.88 -24.59
C THR A 535 -13.97 7.54 -23.93
N PHE A 536 -13.96 7.48 -22.60
CA PHE A 536 -14.30 6.24 -21.90
C PHE A 536 -15.78 5.87 -22.02
N LYS A 537 -16.68 6.84 -22.18
CA LYS A 537 -18.10 6.55 -22.45
C LYS A 537 -18.29 5.79 -23.77
N GLU A 538 -17.51 6.09 -24.80
CA GLU A 538 -17.54 5.32 -26.05
C GLU A 538 -16.99 3.90 -25.87
N VAL A 539 -15.92 3.72 -25.08
CA VAL A 539 -15.37 2.39 -24.75
C VAL A 539 -16.37 1.57 -23.91
N LEU A 540 -17.06 2.20 -22.95
CA LEU A 540 -18.09 1.57 -22.12
C LEU A 540 -19.29 1.05 -22.93
N ARG A 541 -19.58 1.61 -24.11
CA ARG A 541 -20.62 1.14 -25.02
C ARG A 541 -20.30 -0.17 -25.73
N ASP A 542 -19.05 -0.62 -25.68
CA ASP A 542 -18.64 -1.91 -26.21
C ASP A 542 -19.12 -3.05 -25.31
N THR A 543 -20.42 -3.36 -25.36
CA THR A 543 -21.13 -4.34 -24.53
C THR A 543 -21.36 -5.68 -25.23
N GLY A 544 -20.79 -5.91 -26.42
CA GLY A 544 -20.87 -7.19 -27.12
C GLY A 544 -20.32 -8.35 -26.29
N LYS A 545 -20.57 -9.60 -26.73
CA LYS A 545 -20.12 -10.81 -26.02
C LYS A 545 -18.62 -10.82 -25.68
N ASP A 546 -17.81 -10.26 -26.59
CA ASP A 546 -16.36 -10.11 -26.42
C ASP A 546 -15.96 -8.65 -26.13
N GLY A 547 -16.94 -7.76 -25.91
CA GLY A 547 -16.71 -6.35 -25.66
C GLY A 547 -16.09 -6.10 -24.29
N ILE A 548 -15.33 -4.99 -24.19
CA ILE A 548 -14.57 -4.67 -22.96
C ILE A 548 -15.32 -3.74 -22.00
N GLY A 549 -16.46 -3.19 -22.38
CA GLY A 549 -17.18 -2.21 -21.57
C GLY A 549 -17.52 -2.71 -20.17
N HIS A 550 -17.89 -4.00 -20.03
CA HIS A 550 -18.18 -4.60 -18.72
C HIS A 550 -16.94 -4.85 -17.85
N ARG A 551 -15.73 -4.78 -18.43
CA ARG A 551 -14.44 -4.95 -17.75
C ARG A 551 -13.85 -3.64 -17.23
N ILE A 552 -14.41 -2.51 -17.64
CA ILE A 552 -14.01 -1.19 -17.14
C ILE A 552 -14.49 -1.04 -15.70
N VAL A 553 -13.61 -0.60 -14.83
CA VAL A 553 -13.88 -0.36 -13.40
C VAL A 553 -13.60 1.11 -13.11
N PRO A 554 -14.63 1.99 -13.19
CA PRO A 554 -14.48 3.37 -12.74
C PRO A 554 -14.31 3.41 -11.23
N ILE A 555 -13.29 4.13 -10.75
CA ILE A 555 -12.97 4.32 -9.34
C ILE A 555 -12.99 5.81 -9.05
N ILE A 556 -13.83 6.24 -8.11
CA ILE A 556 -14.10 7.65 -7.84
C ILE A 556 -14.10 7.87 -6.32
N PRO A 557 -13.32 8.85 -5.81
CA PRO A 557 -13.28 9.16 -4.38
C PRO A 557 -14.36 10.14 -3.90
N ASP A 558 -15.46 10.36 -4.58
CA ASP A 558 -16.63 11.23 -4.25
C ASP A 558 -16.88 12.40 -5.22
N GLU A 559 -15.92 12.78 -6.08
CA GLU A 559 -16.04 13.99 -6.91
C GLU A 559 -16.59 13.72 -8.31
N ALA A 560 -17.44 12.74 -8.50
CA ALA A 560 -17.99 12.37 -9.82
C ALA A 560 -18.64 13.55 -10.56
N ARG A 561 -19.35 14.43 -9.83
CA ARG A 561 -20.01 15.61 -10.43
C ARG A 561 -19.00 16.64 -10.92
N THR A 562 -17.97 16.90 -10.15
CA THR A 562 -16.85 17.80 -10.52
C THR A 562 -16.14 17.32 -11.77
N PHE A 563 -16.03 16.02 -11.96
CA PHE A 563 -15.37 15.41 -13.13
C PHE A 563 -16.33 15.11 -14.30
N GLY A 564 -17.65 15.39 -14.16
CA GLY A 564 -18.66 15.10 -15.17
C GLY A 564 -18.97 13.62 -15.36
N MET A 565 -18.58 12.76 -14.40
CA MET A 565 -18.84 11.32 -14.43
C MET A 565 -20.20 10.93 -13.85
N ASP A 566 -20.93 11.84 -13.21
CA ASP A 566 -22.30 11.63 -12.74
C ASP A 566 -23.26 11.21 -13.86
N SER A 567 -22.95 11.57 -15.11
CA SER A 567 -23.66 11.08 -16.31
C SER A 567 -23.59 9.54 -16.48
N TRP A 568 -22.73 8.85 -15.74
CA TRP A 568 -22.60 7.38 -15.76
C TRP A 568 -23.46 6.69 -14.69
N PHE A 569 -23.93 7.39 -13.66
CA PHE A 569 -24.71 6.81 -12.56
C PHE A 569 -25.95 6.04 -13.02
N PRO A 570 -26.78 6.57 -13.94
CA PRO A 570 -27.99 5.87 -14.36
C PRO A 570 -27.72 4.55 -15.06
N SER A 571 -26.64 4.47 -15.84
CA SER A 571 -26.33 3.31 -16.69
C SER A 571 -25.43 2.30 -16.00
N LEU A 572 -24.35 2.74 -15.32
CA LEU A 572 -23.37 1.87 -14.71
C LEU A 572 -23.71 1.55 -13.27
N LYS A 573 -24.36 2.45 -12.55
CA LYS A 573 -24.69 2.39 -11.12
C LYS A 573 -23.43 2.25 -10.23
N ILE A 574 -23.56 2.71 -9.01
CA ILE A 574 -22.55 2.56 -7.98
C ILE A 574 -22.68 1.17 -7.37
N TYR A 575 -21.57 0.46 -7.23
CA TYR A 575 -21.55 -0.83 -6.58
C TYR A 575 -21.80 -0.68 -5.08
N ASN A 576 -22.83 -1.36 -4.59
CA ASN A 576 -23.11 -1.54 -3.19
C ASN A 576 -23.68 -2.94 -2.99
N ARG A 577 -23.00 -3.77 -2.22
CA ARG A 577 -23.36 -5.18 -2.00
C ARG A 577 -24.77 -5.38 -1.45
N LEU A 578 -25.30 -4.40 -0.73
CA LEU A 578 -26.65 -4.42 -0.18
C LEU A 578 -27.71 -3.83 -1.14
N GLY A 579 -27.29 -3.37 -2.30
CA GLY A 579 -28.15 -2.56 -3.17
C GLY A 579 -28.50 -1.20 -2.55
N GLN A 580 -29.57 -0.57 -3.02
CA GLN A 580 -30.01 0.73 -2.50
C GLN A 580 -31.24 0.54 -1.59
N LEU A 581 -31.03 0.58 -0.28
CA LEU A 581 -32.06 0.35 0.74
C LEU A 581 -32.81 1.63 1.14
N TYR A 582 -32.57 2.74 0.48
CA TYR A 582 -33.20 4.04 0.73
C TYR A 582 -33.70 4.68 -0.57
N THR A 583 -34.56 5.69 -0.48
CA THR A 583 -34.93 6.52 -1.62
C THR A 583 -33.98 7.72 -1.70
N ALA A 584 -33.28 7.89 -2.82
CA ALA A 584 -32.40 9.04 -3.01
C ALA A 584 -33.20 10.34 -3.03
N VAL A 585 -32.65 11.42 -2.44
CA VAL A 585 -33.32 12.73 -2.36
C VAL A 585 -33.66 13.28 -3.73
N ASP A 586 -32.80 13.04 -4.72
CA ASP A 586 -32.91 13.49 -6.10
C ASP A 586 -33.29 12.35 -7.08
N ALA A 587 -34.02 11.34 -6.58
CA ALA A 587 -34.44 10.17 -7.38
C ALA A 587 -35.15 10.50 -8.70
N ASP A 588 -35.81 11.64 -8.73
CA ASP A 588 -36.56 12.12 -9.92
C ASP A 588 -35.68 12.83 -10.96
N LEU A 589 -34.41 13.13 -10.61
CA LEU A 589 -33.49 13.76 -11.55
C LEU A 589 -32.91 12.75 -12.54
N MET A 590 -32.62 13.21 -13.76
CA MET A 590 -32.07 12.37 -14.83
C MET A 590 -30.71 11.78 -14.46
N LEU A 591 -29.90 12.50 -13.68
CA LEU A 591 -28.55 12.11 -13.22
C LEU A 591 -28.55 11.71 -11.75
N ALA A 592 -29.63 11.04 -11.28
CA ALA A 592 -29.77 10.61 -9.89
C ALA A 592 -28.66 9.63 -9.49
N TYR A 593 -28.22 9.79 -8.24
CA TYR A 593 -27.34 8.82 -7.59
C TYR A 593 -28.04 7.46 -7.44
N LYS A 594 -27.44 6.41 -7.98
CA LYS A 594 -28.03 5.05 -7.97
C LYS A 594 -27.02 4.00 -7.56
N GLU A 595 -27.38 3.21 -6.56
CA GLU A 595 -26.61 2.05 -6.09
C GLU A 595 -27.24 0.74 -6.57
N SER A 596 -26.41 -0.30 -6.67
CA SER A 596 -26.86 -1.64 -7.08
C SER A 596 -25.80 -2.69 -6.70
N GLU A 597 -26.26 -3.90 -6.35
CA GLU A 597 -25.41 -5.07 -6.12
C GLU A 597 -24.52 -5.40 -7.35
N ILE A 598 -25.02 -5.13 -8.55
CA ILE A 598 -24.29 -5.32 -9.82
C ILE A 598 -23.72 -4.01 -10.36
N GLY A 599 -23.63 -2.97 -9.55
CA GLY A 599 -23.06 -1.68 -9.94
C GLY A 599 -21.63 -1.82 -10.44
N GLN A 600 -21.26 -0.97 -11.40
CA GLN A 600 -19.95 -1.02 -12.04
C GLN A 600 -18.95 -0.04 -11.44
N ILE A 601 -19.42 1.08 -10.88
CA ILE A 601 -18.61 2.15 -10.31
C ILE A 601 -18.22 1.80 -8.87
N LEU A 602 -16.93 1.81 -8.57
CA LEU A 602 -16.43 1.80 -7.20
C LEU A 602 -16.34 3.25 -6.70
N HIS A 603 -17.25 3.61 -5.81
CA HIS A 603 -17.33 4.93 -5.19
C HIS A 603 -16.78 4.82 -3.77
N GLU A 604 -15.53 5.31 -3.56
CA GLU A 604 -14.75 4.97 -2.37
C GLU A 604 -14.95 5.93 -1.20
N GLY A 605 -15.69 7.03 -1.40
CA GLY A 605 -15.72 8.16 -0.48
C GLY A 605 -14.43 8.99 -0.56
N ILE A 606 -14.30 10.04 0.23
CA ILE A 606 -13.11 10.92 0.26
C ILE A 606 -11.91 10.13 0.83
N ASN A 607 -11.39 9.21 0.02
CA ASN A 607 -10.42 8.19 0.43
C ASN A 607 -9.53 7.76 -0.75
N GLU A 608 -8.51 8.54 -1.04
CA GLU A 608 -7.58 8.25 -2.15
C GLU A 608 -6.73 7.00 -1.87
N ALA A 609 -6.38 6.74 -0.61
CA ALA A 609 -5.64 5.53 -0.25
C ALA A 609 -6.43 4.25 -0.55
N GLY A 610 -7.72 4.21 -0.23
CA GLY A 610 -8.62 3.12 -0.58
C GLY A 610 -8.87 3.01 -2.08
N SER A 611 -8.99 4.16 -2.77
CA SER A 611 -9.13 4.19 -4.23
C SER A 611 -7.92 3.56 -4.93
N VAL A 612 -6.69 3.81 -4.43
CA VAL A 612 -5.48 3.13 -4.91
C VAL A 612 -5.52 1.64 -4.60
N GLY A 613 -6.02 1.22 -3.44
CA GLY A 613 -6.24 -0.19 -3.11
C GLY A 613 -7.18 -0.88 -4.10
N SER A 614 -8.31 -0.25 -4.44
CA SER A 614 -9.23 -0.72 -5.49
C SER A 614 -8.58 -0.74 -6.88
N PHE A 615 -7.77 0.28 -7.21
CA PHE A 615 -7.01 0.32 -8.47
C PHE A 615 -6.02 -0.85 -8.57
N ILE A 616 -5.30 -1.16 -7.49
CA ILE A 616 -4.38 -2.30 -7.44
C ILE A 616 -5.13 -3.61 -7.62
N ALA A 617 -6.22 -3.84 -6.87
CA ALA A 617 -6.99 -5.08 -6.94
C ALA A 617 -7.57 -5.31 -8.34
N ALA A 618 -8.14 -4.30 -8.96
CA ALA A 618 -8.67 -4.37 -10.32
C ALA A 618 -7.56 -4.50 -11.37
N GLY A 619 -6.48 -3.70 -11.26
CA GLY A 619 -5.38 -3.67 -12.22
C GLY A 619 -4.51 -4.92 -12.23
N THR A 620 -4.55 -5.72 -11.16
CA THR A 620 -3.84 -7.00 -11.05
C THR A 620 -4.73 -8.22 -11.21
N SER A 621 -6.03 -8.01 -11.46
CA SER A 621 -7.03 -9.08 -11.61
C SER A 621 -6.69 -10.11 -12.69
N TYR A 622 -5.94 -9.71 -13.71
CA TYR A 622 -5.41 -10.61 -14.73
C TYR A 622 -4.51 -11.72 -14.13
N ALA A 623 -3.79 -11.43 -13.04
CA ALA A 623 -2.91 -12.37 -12.34
C ALA A 623 -3.58 -13.03 -11.13
N THR A 624 -4.33 -12.26 -10.33
CA THR A 624 -5.00 -12.78 -9.12
C THR A 624 -6.19 -13.67 -9.48
N HIS A 625 -6.92 -13.33 -10.53
CA HIS A 625 -8.17 -13.99 -10.91
C HIS A 625 -8.18 -14.61 -12.31
N ASN A 626 -7.14 -14.41 -13.13
CA ASN A 626 -7.13 -14.75 -14.55
C ASN A 626 -8.24 -14.03 -15.36
N GLU A 627 -8.72 -12.89 -14.86
CA GLU A 627 -9.74 -12.04 -15.47
C GLU A 627 -9.20 -10.60 -15.61
N PRO A 628 -8.75 -10.19 -16.80
CA PRO A 628 -8.28 -8.82 -17.00
C PRO A 628 -9.42 -7.82 -16.79
N MET A 629 -9.22 -6.89 -15.83
CA MET A 629 -10.11 -5.76 -15.59
C MET A 629 -9.34 -4.46 -15.86
N ILE A 630 -10.06 -3.42 -16.24
CA ILE A 630 -9.50 -2.13 -16.71
C ILE A 630 -9.92 -1.04 -15.71
N PRO A 631 -9.16 -0.79 -14.64
CA PRO A 631 -9.48 0.29 -13.73
C PRO A 631 -9.19 1.65 -14.37
N ILE A 632 -10.09 2.59 -14.09
CA ILE A 632 -9.98 4.00 -14.41
C ILE A 632 -10.21 4.76 -13.11
N TYR A 633 -9.13 5.21 -12.49
CA TYR A 633 -9.18 5.96 -11.25
C TYR A 633 -8.99 7.44 -11.53
N ILE A 634 -10.02 8.25 -11.22
CA ILE A 634 -10.00 9.71 -11.35
C ILE A 634 -9.91 10.37 -9.97
N PHE A 635 -9.11 11.40 -9.86
CA PHE A 635 -8.87 12.12 -8.61
C PHE A 635 -8.37 13.55 -8.87
N TYR A 636 -8.47 14.42 -7.88
CA TYR A 636 -7.74 15.69 -7.92
C TYR A 636 -6.24 15.41 -8.02
N SER A 637 -5.57 15.93 -9.04
CA SER A 637 -4.16 15.60 -9.33
C SER A 637 -3.23 15.86 -8.15
N MET A 638 -3.53 16.88 -7.33
CA MET A 638 -2.80 17.21 -6.10
C MET A 638 -2.79 16.05 -5.08
N PHE A 639 -3.86 15.24 -5.02
CA PHE A 639 -4.01 14.19 -4.00
C PHE A 639 -3.59 12.80 -4.49
N GLY A 640 -3.10 12.66 -5.72
CA GLY A 640 -2.57 11.42 -6.26
C GLY A 640 -1.17 11.08 -5.72
N PHE A 641 -0.14 11.33 -6.53
CA PHE A 641 1.25 10.95 -6.20
C PHE A 641 1.77 11.58 -4.90
N GLN A 642 1.37 12.78 -4.55
CA GLN A 642 1.79 13.41 -3.30
C GLN A 642 1.24 12.70 -2.07
N ARG A 643 -0.05 12.27 -2.10
CA ARG A 643 -0.71 11.69 -0.93
C ARG A 643 -0.61 10.17 -0.87
N THR A 644 -0.60 9.49 -2.02
CA THR A 644 -0.67 8.04 -2.12
C THR A 644 0.51 7.43 -2.88
N GLY A 645 1.65 8.11 -2.89
CA GLY A 645 2.85 7.70 -3.64
C GLY A 645 3.31 6.28 -3.32
N ASP A 646 3.30 5.88 -2.05
CA ASP A 646 3.65 4.53 -1.63
C ASP A 646 2.69 3.47 -2.20
N GLY A 647 1.38 3.74 -2.16
CA GLY A 647 0.37 2.86 -2.77
C GLY A 647 0.55 2.74 -4.28
N LEU A 648 0.85 3.84 -4.97
CA LEU A 648 1.14 3.83 -6.41
C LEU A 648 2.48 3.12 -6.71
N TRP A 649 3.48 3.22 -5.83
CA TRP A 649 4.71 2.43 -5.94
C TRP A 649 4.42 0.93 -5.77
N ALA A 650 3.60 0.56 -4.79
CA ALA A 650 3.15 -0.83 -4.62
C ALA A 650 2.36 -1.34 -5.83
N ALA A 651 1.53 -0.49 -6.47
CA ALA A 651 0.84 -0.82 -7.71
C ALA A 651 1.84 -1.18 -8.83
N ALA A 652 2.94 -0.43 -8.94
CA ALA A 652 4.01 -0.71 -9.90
C ALA A 652 4.73 -2.03 -9.59
N ASP A 653 5.05 -2.31 -8.33
CA ASP A 653 5.70 -3.55 -7.90
C ASP A 653 4.78 -4.76 -8.13
N GLN A 654 3.49 -4.63 -7.85
CA GLN A 654 2.49 -5.67 -8.10
C GLN A 654 2.13 -5.82 -9.58
N MET A 655 2.67 -4.94 -10.47
CA MET A 655 2.43 -4.93 -11.90
C MET A 655 0.97 -4.67 -12.28
N ALA A 656 0.33 -3.72 -11.59
CA ALA A 656 -1.00 -3.25 -11.93
C ALA A 656 -1.03 -2.59 -13.32
N ARG A 657 -2.19 -2.69 -13.99
CA ARG A 657 -2.46 -2.09 -15.30
C ARG A 657 -3.74 -1.28 -15.22
N GLY A 658 -3.78 -0.12 -15.86
CA GLY A 658 -4.97 0.74 -15.86
C GLY A 658 -4.66 2.21 -16.10
N PHE A 659 -5.65 3.06 -15.86
CA PHE A 659 -5.55 4.49 -16.07
C PHE A 659 -5.76 5.26 -14.78
N LEU A 660 -4.83 6.15 -14.48
CA LEU A 660 -4.95 7.19 -13.48
C LEU A 660 -5.27 8.50 -14.20
N LEU A 661 -6.29 9.20 -13.76
CA LEU A 661 -6.71 10.49 -14.34
C LEU A 661 -6.52 11.58 -13.29
N GLY A 662 -5.47 12.39 -13.47
CA GLY A 662 -5.23 13.56 -12.62
C GLY A 662 -6.11 14.71 -13.09
N ALA A 663 -7.24 14.92 -12.43
CA ALA A 663 -8.24 15.91 -12.84
C ALA A 663 -8.11 17.20 -12.03
N THR A 664 -8.79 18.27 -12.50
CA THR A 664 -8.69 19.63 -11.95
C THR A 664 -7.23 20.05 -11.76
N ALA A 665 -6.39 19.67 -12.72
CA ALA A 665 -4.94 19.82 -12.63
C ALA A 665 -4.49 21.26 -12.85
N GLY A 666 -3.24 21.54 -12.51
CA GLY A 666 -2.56 22.79 -12.76
C GLY A 666 -2.67 23.82 -11.63
N ARG A 667 -1.85 24.87 -11.73
CA ARG A 667 -1.82 25.98 -10.75
C ARG A 667 -2.60 27.19 -11.18
N THR A 668 -2.87 27.36 -12.48
CA THR A 668 -3.55 28.56 -13.00
C THR A 668 -4.98 28.28 -13.48
N THR A 669 -5.41 27.02 -13.47
CA THR A 669 -6.68 26.59 -14.05
C THR A 669 -7.85 26.63 -13.08
N LEU A 670 -7.56 26.55 -11.76
CA LEU A 670 -8.56 26.54 -10.70
C LEU A 670 -8.89 27.99 -10.30
N THR A 671 -10.09 28.44 -10.64
CA THR A 671 -10.54 29.80 -10.28
C THR A 671 -11.11 29.83 -8.87
N GLY A 672 -10.45 30.61 -7.99
CA GLY A 672 -10.95 30.84 -6.63
C GLY A 672 -10.74 29.70 -5.64
N GLU A 673 -10.22 28.56 -6.08
CA GLU A 673 -9.87 27.45 -5.20
C GLU A 673 -8.60 27.74 -4.37
N GLY A 674 -8.42 27.01 -3.26
CA GLY A 674 -7.28 27.21 -2.38
C GLY A 674 -6.01 26.55 -2.87
N LEU A 675 -4.90 26.97 -2.27
CA LEU A 675 -3.55 26.43 -2.46
C LEU A 675 -3.48 24.89 -2.46
N GLN A 676 -4.27 24.22 -1.61
CA GLN A 676 -4.26 22.76 -1.45
C GLN A 676 -4.71 21.98 -2.70
N HIS A 677 -5.35 22.63 -3.66
CA HIS A 677 -5.78 22.01 -4.93
C HIS A 677 -4.86 22.36 -6.11
N ALA A 678 -4.04 23.39 -5.98
CA ALA A 678 -3.20 23.92 -7.06
C ALA A 678 -1.95 23.06 -7.28
N ASP A 679 -2.09 22.00 -8.05
CA ASP A 679 -1.01 21.06 -8.39
C ASP A 679 -0.08 21.62 -9.46
N GLY A 680 1.21 21.64 -9.18
CA GLY A 680 2.25 21.99 -10.15
C GLY A 680 3.40 21.02 -10.20
N HIS A 681 3.33 19.86 -9.51
CA HIS A 681 4.48 18.98 -9.31
C HIS A 681 4.19 17.47 -9.43
N SER A 682 2.93 17.05 -9.54
CA SER A 682 2.59 15.60 -9.59
C SER A 682 3.23 14.88 -10.78
N LEU A 683 3.48 15.56 -11.91
CA LEU A 683 4.20 14.97 -13.04
C LEU A 683 5.66 14.65 -12.73
N LEU A 684 6.34 15.44 -11.88
CA LEU A 684 7.70 15.10 -11.41
C LEU A 684 7.69 13.88 -10.49
N LEU A 685 6.71 13.81 -9.58
CA LEU A 685 6.54 12.64 -8.71
C LEU A 685 6.21 11.39 -9.54
N ALA A 686 5.34 11.51 -10.53
CA ALA A 686 5.01 10.42 -11.45
C ALA A 686 6.24 9.92 -12.24
N ALA A 687 7.11 10.83 -12.68
CA ALA A 687 8.33 10.49 -13.42
C ALA A 687 9.32 9.63 -12.62
N THR A 688 9.25 9.66 -11.28
CA THR A 688 10.09 8.80 -10.41
C THR A 688 9.69 7.33 -10.46
N ASN A 689 8.45 7.02 -10.85
CA ASN A 689 7.94 5.65 -10.87
C ASN A 689 8.15 5.01 -12.25
N PRO A 690 8.94 3.92 -12.36
CA PRO A 690 9.32 3.35 -13.65
C PRO A 690 8.18 2.69 -14.43
N ALA A 691 7.05 2.38 -13.78
CA ALA A 691 5.88 1.76 -14.42
C ALA A 691 4.84 2.79 -14.90
N VAL A 692 5.02 4.07 -14.58
CA VAL A 692 4.08 5.13 -14.95
C VAL A 692 4.43 5.70 -16.32
N VAL A 693 3.44 5.76 -17.21
CA VAL A 693 3.51 6.46 -18.49
C VAL A 693 2.63 7.70 -18.38
N SER A 694 3.23 8.88 -18.21
CA SER A 694 2.51 10.12 -17.93
C SER A 694 2.31 10.98 -19.16
N TYR A 695 1.10 11.54 -19.32
CA TYR A 695 0.74 12.44 -20.42
C TYR A 695 0.05 13.71 -19.91
N ASP A 696 0.33 14.83 -20.56
CA ASP A 696 -0.26 16.16 -20.35
C ASP A 696 -0.87 16.68 -21.67
N PRO A 697 -1.94 16.05 -22.18
CA PRO A 697 -2.52 16.39 -23.47
C PRO A 697 -3.25 17.73 -23.44
N ALA A 698 -3.15 18.48 -24.55
CA ALA A 698 -3.88 19.72 -24.77
C ALA A 698 -5.24 19.50 -25.44
N PHE A 699 -5.39 18.47 -26.28
CA PHE A 699 -6.54 18.33 -27.16
C PHE A 699 -7.25 16.97 -27.08
N ALA A 700 -8.54 16.95 -27.39
CA ALA A 700 -9.38 15.75 -27.33
C ALA A 700 -8.89 14.62 -28.26
N PHE A 701 -8.35 14.94 -29.43
CA PHE A 701 -7.81 13.92 -30.35
C PHE A 701 -6.52 13.30 -29.79
N GLU A 702 -5.66 14.05 -29.07
CA GLU A 702 -4.48 13.51 -28.39
C GLU A 702 -4.90 12.48 -27.33
N ILE A 703 -5.93 12.82 -26.52
CA ILE A 703 -6.50 11.92 -25.50
C ILE A 703 -6.97 10.61 -26.15
N ALA A 704 -7.63 10.68 -27.30
CA ALA A 704 -8.11 9.50 -28.04
C ALA A 704 -6.96 8.56 -28.41
N TYR A 705 -5.85 9.08 -28.95
CA TYR A 705 -4.66 8.27 -29.26
C TYR A 705 -3.98 7.69 -28.02
N ILE A 706 -3.86 8.47 -26.95
CA ILE A 706 -3.25 8.04 -25.69
C ILE A 706 -4.07 6.90 -25.08
N VAL A 707 -5.39 7.00 -25.03
CA VAL A 707 -6.26 5.94 -24.47
C VAL A 707 -6.24 4.69 -25.35
N GLU A 708 -6.33 4.83 -26.69
CA GLU A 708 -6.21 3.72 -27.64
C GLU A 708 -4.88 2.95 -27.43
N SER A 709 -3.76 3.68 -27.37
CA SER A 709 -2.43 3.12 -27.14
C SER A 709 -2.33 2.47 -25.77
N GLY A 710 -2.86 3.10 -24.71
CA GLY A 710 -2.84 2.56 -23.35
C GLY A 710 -3.59 1.23 -23.27
N LEU A 711 -4.78 1.12 -23.84
CA LEU A 711 -5.51 -0.13 -23.93
C LEU A 711 -4.71 -1.20 -24.68
N ALA A 712 -4.13 -0.86 -25.84
CA ALA A 712 -3.32 -1.80 -26.62
C ALA A 712 -2.07 -2.30 -25.89
N ARG A 713 -1.34 -1.40 -25.24
CA ARG A 713 -0.11 -1.72 -24.50
C ARG A 713 -0.36 -2.55 -23.25
N MET A 714 -1.46 -2.30 -22.51
CA MET A 714 -1.74 -2.98 -21.26
C MET A 714 -2.58 -4.25 -21.41
N PHE A 715 -3.46 -4.34 -22.41
CA PHE A 715 -4.47 -5.40 -22.52
C PHE A 715 -4.51 -6.09 -23.90
N GLY A 716 -3.62 -5.72 -24.82
CA GLY A 716 -3.50 -6.34 -26.12
C GLY A 716 -2.73 -7.67 -26.10
N GLU A 717 -2.19 -8.07 -27.27
CA GLU A 717 -1.50 -9.36 -27.44
C GLU A 717 -0.19 -9.50 -26.64
N ASN A 718 0.56 -8.41 -26.51
CA ASN A 718 1.83 -8.36 -25.77
C ASN A 718 1.74 -7.34 -24.62
N PRO A 719 1.03 -7.66 -23.55
CA PRO A 719 0.70 -6.69 -22.54
C PRO A 719 1.92 -6.27 -21.69
N GLU A 720 2.11 -4.97 -21.54
CA GLU A 720 3.11 -4.36 -20.68
C GLU A 720 2.60 -4.19 -19.24
N ASN A 721 3.49 -4.31 -18.25
CA ASN A 721 3.17 -4.08 -16.84
C ASN A 721 3.44 -2.63 -16.46
N ILE A 722 2.60 -1.75 -16.99
CA ILE A 722 2.62 -0.30 -16.82
C ILE A 722 1.20 0.19 -16.52
N TYR A 723 1.06 1.43 -16.09
CA TYR A 723 -0.20 2.14 -16.04
C TYR A 723 -0.01 3.59 -16.49
N PHE A 724 -1.07 4.14 -17.06
CA PHE A 724 -1.07 5.47 -17.64
C PHE A 724 -1.49 6.50 -16.60
N TYR A 725 -0.81 7.63 -16.54
CA TYR A 725 -1.22 8.81 -15.79
C TYR A 725 -1.52 9.94 -16.76
N ILE A 726 -2.80 10.28 -16.93
CA ILE A 726 -3.26 11.28 -17.89
C ILE A 726 -3.78 12.48 -17.13
N ILE A 727 -3.19 13.64 -17.40
CA ILE A 727 -3.62 14.93 -16.84
C ILE A 727 -4.81 15.46 -17.61
N VAL A 728 -5.81 15.97 -16.90
CA VAL A 728 -6.97 16.63 -17.48
C VAL A 728 -7.38 17.85 -16.68
N TYR A 729 -7.89 18.86 -17.32
CA TYR A 729 -8.19 20.17 -16.79
C TYR A 729 -9.67 20.52 -16.90
N ASN A 730 -10.16 21.35 -15.99
CA ASN A 730 -11.55 21.83 -16.01
C ASN A 730 -11.74 23.11 -16.83
N GLU A 731 -10.67 23.73 -17.31
CA GLU A 731 -10.75 24.91 -18.17
C GLU A 731 -11.27 24.55 -19.54
N PRO A 732 -12.43 25.10 -19.96
CA PRO A 732 -12.97 24.87 -21.28
C PRO A 732 -12.29 25.76 -22.33
N TYR A 733 -12.01 25.21 -23.49
CA TYR A 733 -11.61 25.90 -24.71
C TYR A 733 -12.01 25.09 -25.94
N VAL A 734 -12.01 25.73 -27.09
CA VAL A 734 -12.36 25.06 -28.35
C VAL A 734 -11.38 23.94 -28.63
N GLN A 735 -11.90 22.74 -28.75
CA GLN A 735 -11.11 21.55 -29.12
C GLN A 735 -11.01 21.50 -30.66
N PRO A 736 -9.80 21.63 -31.22
CA PRO A 736 -9.61 21.58 -32.65
C PRO A 736 -9.84 20.17 -33.20
N PRO A 737 -10.15 20.03 -34.50
CA PRO A 737 -10.10 18.75 -35.17
C PRO A 737 -8.64 18.26 -35.26
N GLU A 738 -8.48 16.95 -35.47
CA GLU A 738 -7.17 16.37 -35.79
C GLU A 738 -6.58 17.08 -37.03
N PRO A 739 -5.32 17.57 -36.97
CA PRO A 739 -4.71 18.27 -38.09
C PRO A 739 -4.50 17.33 -39.29
N ASP A 740 -4.65 17.89 -40.51
CA ASP A 740 -4.27 17.19 -41.74
C ASP A 740 -2.76 16.86 -41.71
N ASN A 741 -2.36 15.66 -42.16
CA ASN A 741 -0.98 15.19 -42.20
C ASN A 741 -0.25 15.20 -40.81
N PHE A 742 -0.98 14.97 -39.77
CA PHE A 742 -0.52 14.86 -38.41
C PHE A 742 0.18 13.51 -38.19
N ASP A 743 1.20 13.51 -37.33
CA ASP A 743 1.91 12.31 -36.92
C ASP A 743 1.40 11.78 -35.57
N PRO A 744 0.54 10.74 -35.58
CA PRO A 744 0.05 10.16 -34.32
C PRO A 744 1.16 9.55 -33.44
N GLU A 745 2.27 9.10 -34.03
CA GLU A 745 3.40 8.55 -33.30
C GLU A 745 4.03 9.61 -32.40
N GLY A 746 4.06 10.86 -32.86
CA GLY A 746 4.58 11.99 -32.08
C GLY A 746 3.77 12.24 -30.80
N VAL A 747 2.44 12.07 -30.82
CA VAL A 747 1.59 12.14 -29.61
C VAL A 747 2.00 11.09 -28.60
N LEU A 748 2.25 9.87 -29.04
CA LEU A 748 2.59 8.74 -28.18
C LEU A 748 4.01 8.81 -27.65
N ARG A 749 4.94 9.38 -28.46
CA ARG A 749 6.35 9.56 -28.07
C ARG A 749 6.61 10.85 -27.31
N GLY A 750 5.61 11.71 -27.15
CA GLY A 750 5.64 12.85 -26.23
C GLY A 750 5.79 14.22 -26.86
N ILE A 751 6.05 14.37 -28.18
CA ILE A 751 6.11 15.67 -28.87
C ILE A 751 5.80 15.55 -30.37
N TYR A 752 5.06 16.51 -30.89
CA TYR A 752 4.88 16.68 -32.34
C TYR A 752 4.70 18.16 -32.66
N ARG A 753 5.00 18.55 -33.92
CA ARG A 753 4.78 19.91 -34.39
C ARG A 753 3.29 20.11 -34.69
N TYR A 754 2.63 20.91 -33.82
CA TYR A 754 1.22 21.20 -34.00
C TYR A 754 0.97 22.27 -35.09
N ARG A 755 1.75 23.37 -35.10
CA ARG A 755 1.64 24.46 -36.04
C ARG A 755 3.00 24.91 -36.57
N THR A 756 3.18 24.93 -37.87
CA THR A 756 4.35 25.50 -38.54
C THR A 756 4.05 26.97 -38.92
N ALA A 757 4.99 27.85 -38.63
CA ALA A 757 4.91 29.24 -39.07
C ALA A 757 4.94 29.30 -40.62
N THR A 758 3.89 29.88 -41.20
CA THR A 758 3.72 29.94 -42.66
C THR A 758 4.43 31.11 -43.34
N GLU A 759 4.69 32.17 -42.56
CA GLU A 759 5.29 33.39 -43.06
C GLU A 759 6.79 33.42 -42.85
N ARG A 760 7.54 33.97 -43.83
CA ARG A 760 8.96 34.18 -43.68
C ARG A 760 9.17 35.48 -42.92
N ARG A 761 9.84 35.42 -41.77
CA ARG A 761 10.15 36.54 -40.89
C ARG A 761 11.64 36.67 -40.69
N ALA A 762 12.08 37.79 -40.07
CA ALA A 762 13.51 38.07 -39.87
C ALA A 762 14.18 37.07 -38.91
N SER A 763 13.51 36.76 -37.82
CA SER A 763 13.95 35.77 -36.81
C SER A 763 12.99 34.60 -36.69
N LYS A 764 13.49 33.48 -36.10
CA LYS A 764 12.72 32.25 -35.86
C LYS A 764 12.82 31.83 -34.39
N ALA A 765 11.79 31.15 -33.89
CA ALA A 765 11.75 30.56 -32.56
C ALA A 765 10.91 29.27 -32.55
N GLN A 766 11.03 28.48 -31.48
CA GLN A 766 10.26 27.27 -31.23
C GLN A 766 9.54 27.43 -29.89
N ILE A 767 8.23 27.24 -29.84
CA ILE A 767 7.45 27.24 -28.62
C ILE A 767 6.97 25.82 -28.36
N LEU A 768 7.39 25.21 -27.25
CA LEU A 768 6.98 23.91 -26.78
C LEU A 768 5.95 24.12 -25.67
N ALA A 769 4.73 23.60 -25.83
CA ALA A 769 3.67 23.79 -24.85
C ALA A 769 2.95 22.47 -24.53
N SER A 770 2.49 22.29 -23.29
CA SER A 770 1.67 21.15 -22.88
C SER A 770 0.37 21.58 -22.23
N GLY A 771 -0.65 20.73 -22.27
CA GLY A 771 -1.92 20.95 -21.60
C GLY A 771 -2.54 22.33 -21.89
N VAL A 772 -2.97 22.99 -20.84
CA VAL A 772 -3.64 24.31 -20.91
C VAL A 772 -2.73 25.49 -21.28
N ALA A 773 -1.42 25.26 -21.37
CA ALA A 773 -0.51 26.29 -21.89
C ALA A 773 -0.58 26.43 -23.42
N MET A 774 -1.14 25.47 -24.12
CA MET A 774 -1.18 25.44 -25.59
C MET A 774 -1.97 26.62 -26.21
N PRO A 775 -3.17 27.02 -25.75
CA PRO A 775 -3.87 28.20 -26.27
C PRO A 775 -3.04 29.49 -26.15
N ALA A 776 -2.34 29.72 -25.04
CA ALA A 776 -1.46 30.87 -24.85
C ALA A 776 -0.24 30.82 -25.79
N ALA A 777 0.33 29.64 -26.04
CA ALA A 777 1.45 29.47 -26.97
C ALA A 777 1.06 29.77 -28.42
N LEU A 778 -0.13 29.36 -28.83
CA LEU A 778 -0.68 29.69 -30.15
C LEU A 778 -0.88 31.20 -30.31
N LYS A 779 -1.44 31.86 -29.29
CA LYS A 779 -1.60 33.32 -29.27
C LYS A 779 -0.25 34.04 -29.29
N ALA A 780 0.72 33.58 -28.51
CA ALA A 780 2.08 34.15 -28.49
C ALA A 780 2.76 34.11 -29.86
N ALA A 781 2.62 32.99 -30.58
CA ALA A 781 3.17 32.84 -31.94
C ALA A 781 2.49 33.84 -32.93
N GLU A 782 1.18 34.11 -32.79
CA GLU A 782 0.47 35.13 -33.57
C GLU A 782 0.97 36.56 -33.26
N MET A 783 1.13 36.89 -31.99
CA MET A 783 1.66 38.20 -31.55
C MET A 783 3.10 38.41 -32.04
N LEU A 784 3.96 37.38 -31.93
CA LEU A 784 5.34 37.42 -32.46
C LEU A 784 5.40 37.74 -33.94
N ALA A 785 4.54 37.11 -34.73
CA ALA A 785 4.47 37.36 -36.16
C ALA A 785 3.88 38.74 -36.51
N ALA A 786 2.84 39.18 -35.79
CA ALA A 786 2.14 40.42 -36.11
C ALA A 786 2.91 41.70 -35.63
N GLU A 787 3.58 41.63 -34.48
CA GLU A 787 4.11 42.81 -33.82
C GLU A 787 5.65 42.84 -33.78
N TRP A 788 6.36 41.72 -33.87
CA TRP A 788 7.79 41.61 -33.62
C TRP A 788 8.63 40.98 -34.76
N ASP A 789 8.03 40.66 -35.90
CA ASP A 789 8.70 40.08 -37.07
C ASP A 789 9.44 38.74 -36.76
N VAL A 790 8.87 37.93 -35.84
CA VAL A 790 9.40 36.61 -35.49
C VAL A 790 8.43 35.51 -35.92
N ALA A 791 8.96 34.49 -36.62
CA ALA A 791 8.22 33.29 -37.00
C ALA A 791 8.40 32.20 -35.95
N ALA A 792 7.36 31.82 -35.21
CA ALA A 792 7.41 30.79 -34.18
C ALA A 792 6.62 29.54 -34.57
N ASP A 793 7.29 28.38 -34.65
CA ASP A 793 6.64 27.09 -34.72
C ASP A 793 6.11 26.71 -33.35
N VAL A 794 4.92 26.10 -33.26
CA VAL A 794 4.31 25.65 -32.00
C VAL A 794 4.25 24.13 -31.98
N TRP A 795 4.79 23.55 -30.89
CA TRP A 795 4.86 22.13 -30.67
C TRP A 795 3.97 21.74 -29.49
N SER A 796 3.17 20.66 -29.65
CA SER A 796 2.49 20.05 -28.53
C SER A 796 3.40 19.01 -27.88
N VAL A 797 3.70 19.24 -26.60
CA VAL A 797 4.46 18.28 -25.78
C VAL A 797 3.44 17.50 -24.94
N THR A 798 3.09 16.33 -25.41
CA THR A 798 2.12 15.48 -24.73
C THR A 798 2.71 14.70 -23.57
N SER A 799 4.04 14.53 -23.52
CA SER A 799 4.71 13.82 -22.40
C SER A 799 6.16 14.26 -22.19
N TRP A 800 6.38 15.06 -21.18
CA TRP A 800 7.73 15.41 -20.72
C TRP A 800 8.48 14.19 -20.16
N GLY A 801 7.75 13.30 -19.48
CA GLY A 801 8.31 12.10 -18.85
C GLY A 801 8.81 11.06 -19.86
N GLU A 802 8.07 10.81 -20.96
CA GLU A 802 8.49 9.84 -21.98
C GLU A 802 9.68 10.38 -22.79
N LEU A 803 9.71 11.69 -23.08
CA LEU A 803 10.87 12.32 -23.73
C LEU A 803 12.14 12.21 -22.86
N ASN A 804 12.02 12.45 -21.56
CA ASN A 804 13.11 12.29 -20.61
C ASN A 804 13.59 10.83 -20.53
N ARG A 805 12.65 9.88 -20.46
CA ARG A 805 12.95 8.44 -20.39
C ARG A 805 13.66 7.94 -21.64
N ASP A 806 13.23 8.35 -22.84
CA ASP A 806 13.87 8.04 -24.12
C ASP A 806 15.32 8.58 -24.15
N GLY A 807 15.51 9.83 -23.72
CA GLY A 807 16.85 10.44 -23.68
C GLY A 807 17.81 9.74 -22.75
N ILE A 808 17.36 9.44 -21.52
CA ILE A 808 18.15 8.71 -20.52
C ILE A 808 18.53 7.31 -21.04
N GLU A 809 17.60 6.60 -21.68
CA GLU A 809 17.90 5.25 -22.21
C GLU A 809 18.93 5.30 -23.33
N VAL A 810 18.85 6.29 -24.24
CA VAL A 810 19.86 6.49 -25.28
C VAL A 810 21.25 6.76 -24.67
N GLU A 811 21.35 7.61 -23.65
CA GLU A 811 22.61 7.89 -22.96
C GLU A 811 23.17 6.66 -22.26
N LYS A 812 22.32 5.89 -21.62
CA LYS A 812 22.68 4.64 -20.94
C LYS A 812 23.20 3.59 -21.92
N GLN A 813 22.58 3.47 -23.10
CA GLN A 813 23.05 2.58 -24.16
C GLN A 813 24.40 3.03 -24.69
N LYS A 814 24.60 4.33 -24.88
CA LYS A 814 25.90 4.91 -25.28
C LYS A 814 27.00 4.63 -24.26
N LEU A 815 26.70 4.77 -22.97
CA LEU A 815 27.63 4.47 -21.88
C LEU A 815 28.02 2.98 -21.85
N ARG A 816 27.03 2.09 -22.02
CA ARG A 816 27.23 0.63 -21.96
C ARG A 816 27.90 0.05 -23.20
N HIS A 817 27.69 0.69 -24.35
CA HIS A 817 28.14 0.22 -25.67
C HIS A 817 28.80 1.33 -26.44
N PRO A 818 29.96 1.88 -25.97
CA PRO A 818 30.63 2.99 -26.64
C PRO A 818 31.22 2.60 -28.02
N ASP A 819 31.30 1.30 -28.28
CA ASP A 819 31.75 0.69 -29.56
C ASP A 819 30.67 0.71 -30.66
N ARG A 820 29.42 1.08 -30.33
CA ARG A 820 28.29 1.11 -31.27
C ARG A 820 27.93 2.55 -31.64
N PRO A 821 27.32 2.79 -32.82
CA PRO A 821 26.72 4.08 -33.12
C PRO A 821 25.73 4.48 -32.06
N ALA A 822 25.88 5.67 -31.51
CA ALA A 822 24.93 6.19 -30.53
C ALA A 822 23.56 6.41 -31.20
N GLY A 823 22.49 5.98 -30.54
CA GLY A 823 21.15 6.40 -30.87
C GLY A 823 20.99 7.92 -30.71
N VAL A 824 20.00 8.48 -31.36
CA VAL A 824 19.60 9.89 -31.18
C VAL A 824 18.29 9.94 -30.43
N PRO A 825 18.19 10.69 -29.29
CA PRO A 825 16.93 10.85 -28.59
C PRO A 825 15.82 11.37 -29.49
N TYR A 826 14.61 10.90 -29.33
CA TYR A 826 13.46 11.27 -30.15
C TYR A 826 13.22 12.79 -30.17
N LEU A 827 13.36 13.46 -29.06
CA LEU A 827 13.27 14.92 -28.98
C LEU A 827 14.25 15.61 -29.95
N ALA A 828 15.51 15.17 -29.95
CA ALA A 828 16.52 15.72 -30.85
C ALA A 828 16.23 15.41 -32.31
N GLN A 829 15.60 14.25 -32.61
CA GLN A 829 15.12 13.93 -33.96
C GLN A 829 13.94 14.83 -34.36
N ALA A 830 12.96 15.03 -33.49
CA ALA A 830 11.80 15.87 -33.74
C ALA A 830 12.20 17.34 -34.01
N LEU A 831 13.15 17.86 -33.23
CA LEU A 831 13.66 19.23 -33.35
C LEU A 831 14.78 19.36 -34.41
N ALA A 832 15.12 18.29 -35.12
CA ALA A 832 16.14 18.35 -36.14
C ALA A 832 15.77 19.35 -37.28
N GLY A 833 16.62 20.35 -37.51
CA GLY A 833 16.37 21.44 -38.45
C GLY A 833 15.45 22.56 -37.93
N ALA A 834 14.95 22.49 -36.73
CA ALA A 834 14.35 23.62 -36.05
C ALA A 834 15.42 24.69 -35.74
N THR A 835 15.15 25.96 -36.03
CA THR A 835 16.08 27.08 -35.83
C THR A 835 15.55 28.09 -34.85
N GLY A 836 16.45 28.86 -34.22
CA GLY A 836 16.13 29.83 -33.18
C GLY A 836 16.00 29.22 -31.79
N PRO A 837 15.81 30.04 -30.76
CA PRO A 837 15.67 29.60 -29.38
C PRO A 837 14.40 28.76 -29.15
N VAL A 838 14.46 27.87 -28.18
CA VAL A 838 13.37 26.99 -27.79
C VAL A 838 12.82 27.47 -26.46
N ILE A 839 11.55 27.85 -26.42
CA ILE A 839 10.84 28.29 -25.20
C ILE A 839 9.82 27.23 -24.83
N ALA A 840 9.97 26.62 -23.67
CA ALA A 840 9.03 25.62 -23.15
C ALA A 840 8.12 26.24 -22.11
N VAL A 841 6.83 26.01 -22.20
CA VAL A 841 5.83 26.51 -21.27
C VAL A 841 4.84 25.41 -20.83
N SER A 842 4.55 25.38 -19.55
CA SER A 842 3.54 24.47 -18.98
C SER A 842 2.89 25.10 -17.75
N ASP A 843 1.74 24.57 -17.33
CA ASP A 843 1.08 24.95 -16.07
C ASP A 843 1.68 24.20 -14.85
N TRP A 844 2.84 23.63 -15.04
CA TRP A 844 3.64 22.91 -14.05
C TRP A 844 4.86 23.74 -13.62
N MET A 845 5.44 23.41 -12.48
CA MET A 845 6.75 23.98 -12.10
C MET A 845 7.79 23.74 -13.19
N ARG A 846 8.72 24.68 -13.35
CA ARG A 846 9.76 24.60 -14.39
C ARG A 846 10.57 23.30 -14.38
N GLY A 847 10.68 22.66 -13.21
CA GLY A 847 11.33 21.35 -13.11
C GLY A 847 10.70 20.27 -14.01
N VAL A 848 9.44 20.42 -14.46
CA VAL A 848 8.81 19.49 -15.41
C VAL A 848 9.41 19.61 -16.81
N PRO A 849 9.37 20.77 -17.50
CA PRO A 849 10.01 20.91 -18.80
C PRO A 849 11.54 20.89 -18.74
N GLU A 850 12.17 21.20 -17.59
CA GLU A 850 13.63 21.12 -17.43
C GLU A 850 14.20 19.69 -17.61
N GLN A 851 13.41 18.66 -17.43
CA GLN A 851 13.83 17.27 -17.57
C GLN A 851 14.41 16.94 -18.95
N ILE A 852 13.99 17.66 -19.99
CA ILE A 852 14.42 17.40 -21.37
C ILE A 852 15.57 18.28 -21.84
N ARG A 853 16.04 19.23 -21.03
CA ARG A 853 17.10 20.20 -21.38
C ARG A 853 18.33 19.58 -22.05
N PRO A 854 18.88 18.43 -21.61
CA PRO A 854 20.10 17.85 -22.18
C PRO A 854 20.01 17.55 -23.68
N TRP A 855 18.79 17.38 -24.21
CA TRP A 855 18.58 16.93 -25.58
C TRP A 855 17.93 17.99 -26.50
N VAL A 856 17.66 19.19 -25.96
CA VAL A 856 17.16 20.33 -26.72
C VAL A 856 18.34 21.05 -27.41
N PRO A 857 18.31 21.28 -28.71
CA PRO A 857 19.37 21.98 -29.41
C PRO A 857 19.34 23.49 -29.14
N GLY A 858 20.49 24.11 -28.93
CA GLY A 858 20.60 25.57 -28.79
C GLY A 858 20.09 26.14 -27.45
N THR A 859 19.65 27.41 -27.52
CA THR A 859 19.15 28.12 -26.37
C THR A 859 17.79 27.58 -25.95
N TYR A 860 17.69 27.15 -24.67
CA TYR A 860 16.47 26.61 -24.08
C TYR A 860 16.06 27.39 -22.81
N VAL A 861 14.83 27.89 -22.82
CA VAL A 861 14.23 28.65 -21.71
C VAL A 861 12.93 27.99 -21.30
N THR A 862 12.70 27.87 -20.00
CA THR A 862 11.49 27.27 -19.44
C THR A 862 10.66 28.29 -18.67
N LEU A 863 9.35 28.30 -18.92
CA LEU A 863 8.34 29.02 -18.18
C LEU A 863 7.44 28.04 -17.46
N GLY A 864 7.09 28.31 -16.23
CA GLY A 864 6.27 27.43 -15.42
C GLY A 864 5.83 28.08 -14.11
N THR A 865 5.05 27.36 -13.36
CA THR A 865 4.34 27.82 -12.16
C THR A 865 5.08 27.45 -10.87
N ASP A 866 6.29 27.99 -10.67
CA ASP A 866 7.10 27.72 -9.48
C ASP A 866 6.49 28.33 -8.20
N GLY A 867 6.72 27.68 -7.05
CA GLY A 867 6.25 28.13 -5.75
C GLY A 867 4.88 27.55 -5.37
N PHE A 868 4.18 28.22 -4.49
CA PHE A 868 2.83 27.84 -4.10
C PHE A 868 1.78 28.38 -5.07
N GLY A 869 0.66 27.63 -5.22
CA GLY A 869 -0.53 28.16 -5.87
C GLY A 869 -1.30 29.13 -4.97
N PHE A 870 -2.30 29.79 -5.52
CA PHE A 870 -3.15 30.76 -4.80
C PHE A 870 -4.50 30.89 -5.52
N SER A 871 -5.46 31.52 -4.84
CA SER A 871 -6.79 31.79 -5.39
C SER A 871 -6.79 33.08 -6.17
N ASP A 872 -7.05 33.01 -7.49
CA ASP A 872 -7.24 34.18 -8.34
C ASP A 872 -7.95 33.77 -9.65
N THR A 873 -8.15 34.73 -10.56
CA THR A 873 -8.57 34.43 -11.93
C THR A 873 -7.44 33.79 -12.72
N ARG A 874 -7.77 32.96 -13.73
CA ARG A 874 -6.79 32.32 -14.62
C ARG A 874 -5.82 33.31 -15.27
N PRO A 875 -6.29 34.44 -15.88
CA PRO A 875 -5.38 35.42 -16.46
C PRO A 875 -4.42 36.04 -15.44
N ALA A 876 -4.90 36.42 -14.24
CA ALA A 876 -4.08 36.98 -13.18
C ALA A 876 -3.02 35.97 -12.69
N ALA A 877 -3.41 34.71 -12.47
CA ALA A 877 -2.48 33.65 -12.07
C ALA A 877 -1.40 33.41 -13.15
N ARG A 878 -1.77 33.36 -14.43
CA ARG A 878 -0.81 33.18 -15.54
C ARG A 878 0.14 34.38 -15.68
N ARG A 879 -0.34 35.59 -15.46
CA ARG A 879 0.51 36.78 -15.43
C ARG A 879 1.48 36.76 -14.25
N TYR A 880 1.01 36.36 -13.07
CA TYR A 880 1.86 36.22 -11.87
C TYR A 880 3.01 35.21 -12.11
N PHE A 881 2.70 34.08 -12.71
CA PHE A 881 3.70 33.03 -13.00
C PHE A 881 4.44 33.27 -14.32
N ASN A 882 4.13 34.33 -15.09
CA ASN A 882 4.70 34.62 -16.40
C ASN A 882 4.56 33.46 -17.40
N THR A 883 3.38 32.83 -17.44
CA THR A 883 3.04 31.77 -18.39
C THR A 883 2.01 32.19 -19.43
N ASP A 884 1.50 33.42 -19.34
CA ASP A 884 0.58 33.98 -20.35
C ASP A 884 1.26 34.26 -21.71
N ALA A 885 0.46 34.56 -22.73
CA ALA A 885 0.97 34.76 -24.09
C ALA A 885 2.00 35.93 -24.18
N GLU A 886 1.73 37.02 -23.48
CA GLU A 886 2.57 38.21 -23.45
C GLU A 886 3.94 37.89 -22.82
N SER A 887 3.99 37.15 -21.71
CA SER A 887 5.24 36.70 -21.09
C SER A 887 6.04 35.76 -22.00
N GLN A 888 5.34 34.86 -22.73
CA GLN A 888 6.00 33.98 -23.71
C GLN A 888 6.63 34.80 -24.86
N VAL A 889 5.96 35.83 -25.36
CA VAL A 889 6.53 36.75 -26.36
C VAL A 889 7.83 37.40 -25.81
N VAL A 890 7.80 37.92 -24.60
CA VAL A 890 8.99 38.58 -24.00
C VAL A 890 10.12 37.56 -23.82
N ALA A 891 9.82 36.32 -23.40
CA ALA A 891 10.82 35.26 -23.23
C ALA A 891 11.48 34.87 -24.57
N VAL A 892 10.70 34.80 -25.65
CA VAL A 892 11.24 34.55 -27.02
C VAL A 892 12.16 35.69 -27.43
N LEU A 893 11.73 36.94 -27.27
CA LEU A 893 12.53 38.12 -27.66
C LEU A 893 13.81 38.24 -26.79
N GLU A 894 13.75 37.94 -25.52
CA GLU A 894 14.92 37.91 -24.64
C GLU A 894 15.94 36.86 -25.08
N ALA A 895 15.47 35.67 -25.42
CA ALA A 895 16.32 34.62 -25.90
C ALA A 895 16.99 34.96 -27.26
N LEU A 896 16.25 35.56 -28.18
CA LEU A 896 16.79 36.06 -29.47
C LEU A 896 17.82 37.18 -29.24
N ALA A 897 17.59 38.11 -28.32
CA ALA A 897 18.55 39.17 -27.99
C ALA A 897 19.80 38.58 -27.33
N ARG A 898 19.68 37.61 -26.47
CA ARG A 898 20.81 36.91 -25.85
C ARG A 898 21.65 36.16 -26.88
N ASP A 899 21.02 35.59 -27.89
CA ASP A 899 21.71 34.91 -28.99
C ASP A 899 22.30 35.90 -30.04
N GLY A 900 22.03 37.19 -29.87
CA GLY A 900 22.55 38.25 -30.72
C GLY A 900 21.79 38.44 -32.06
N GLU A 901 20.61 37.86 -32.19
CA GLU A 901 19.77 37.95 -33.41
C GLU A 901 18.98 39.25 -33.48
N ILE A 902 18.64 39.89 -32.33
CA ILE A 902 17.92 41.14 -32.25
C ILE A 902 18.57 42.10 -31.22
N ASP A 903 18.20 43.38 -31.29
CA ASP A 903 18.73 44.41 -30.38
C ASP A 903 18.21 44.14 -28.92
N PRO A 904 19.03 44.26 -27.88
CA PRO A 904 18.61 44.07 -26.49
C PRO A 904 17.54 45.05 -25.98
N SER A 905 17.29 46.16 -26.69
CA SER A 905 16.17 47.08 -26.36
C SER A 905 14.79 46.53 -26.69
N VAL A 906 14.73 45.53 -27.63
CA VAL A 906 13.46 44.94 -28.12
C VAL A 906 12.68 44.24 -27.01
N PRO A 907 13.26 43.27 -26.26
CA PRO A 907 12.55 42.61 -25.16
C PRO A 907 12.16 43.62 -24.05
N VAL A 908 12.95 44.66 -23.82
CA VAL A 908 12.60 45.73 -22.86
C VAL A 908 11.37 46.53 -23.31
N ALA A 909 11.27 46.80 -24.61
CA ALA A 909 10.10 47.49 -25.19
C ALA A 909 8.85 46.57 -25.08
N ALA A 910 8.96 45.29 -25.39
CA ALA A 910 7.86 44.34 -25.27
C ALA A 910 7.39 44.17 -23.80
N ALA A 911 8.30 44.04 -22.86
CA ALA A 911 7.96 43.92 -21.44
C ALA A 911 7.18 45.17 -20.92
N ARG A 912 7.59 46.35 -21.37
CA ARG A 912 6.88 47.61 -21.05
C ARG A 912 5.51 47.73 -21.73
N GLN A 913 5.43 47.32 -23.01
CA GLN A 913 4.17 47.32 -23.79
C GLN A 913 3.12 46.44 -23.13
N TYR A 914 3.49 45.23 -22.71
CA TYR A 914 2.58 44.23 -22.16
C TYR A 914 2.45 44.36 -20.61
N LYS A 915 3.26 45.17 -19.93
CA LYS A 915 3.27 45.34 -18.47
C LYS A 915 3.32 44.01 -17.75
N ILE A 916 4.29 43.17 -18.12
CA ILE A 916 4.36 41.79 -17.62
C ILE A 916 4.65 41.66 -16.13
N ASP A 917 5.11 42.70 -15.47
CA ASP A 917 5.33 42.81 -14.03
C ASP A 917 4.08 43.30 -13.24
N ASP A 918 3.01 43.67 -13.96
CA ASP A 918 1.76 44.15 -13.38
C ASP A 918 0.63 43.11 -13.55
N VAL A 919 0.31 42.41 -12.47
CA VAL A 919 -0.77 41.39 -12.46
C VAL A 919 -2.13 42.05 -12.75
N LEU A 920 -2.34 43.31 -12.38
CA LEU A 920 -3.59 44.03 -12.65
C LEU A 920 -3.77 44.39 -14.14
N ALA A 921 -2.70 44.31 -14.92
CA ALA A 921 -2.76 44.49 -16.37
C ALA A 921 -3.11 43.21 -17.13
N ALA A 922 -3.30 42.08 -16.42
CA ALA A 922 -3.79 40.83 -17.05
C ALA A 922 -5.18 41.06 -17.71
N PRO A 923 -5.50 40.44 -18.83
CA PRO A 923 -6.80 40.54 -19.46
C PRO A 923 -7.92 40.07 -18.52
N GLU A 924 -9.13 40.62 -18.68
CA GLU A 924 -10.31 40.11 -17.96
C GLU A 924 -10.61 38.67 -18.36
N GLN A 925 -11.12 37.89 -17.42
CA GLN A 925 -11.56 36.52 -17.71
C GLN A 925 -12.85 36.56 -18.50
N THR A 926 -12.80 36.11 -19.76
CA THR A 926 -13.96 36.15 -20.68
C THR A 926 -14.61 34.76 -20.86
N SER A 927 -13.92 33.68 -20.47
CA SER A 927 -14.45 32.32 -20.53
C SER A 927 -15.27 31.99 -19.28
N ASP A 928 -16.27 31.12 -19.44
CA ASP A 928 -16.99 30.52 -18.33
C ASP A 928 -15.98 29.89 -17.35
N PRO A 929 -16.06 30.16 -16.03
CA PRO A 929 -15.17 29.54 -15.05
C PRO A 929 -15.16 28.00 -15.10
N GLY A 930 -16.12 27.38 -15.80
CA GLY A 930 -16.35 25.93 -15.75
C GLY A 930 -17.07 25.57 -14.44
N VAL A 931 -17.72 24.43 -14.43
CA VAL A 931 -18.28 23.89 -13.18
C VAL A 931 -17.08 23.35 -12.36
N ALA A 932 -16.83 23.99 -11.21
CA ALA A 932 -15.86 23.49 -10.24
C ALA A 932 -16.36 22.18 -9.63
#